data_9be0dbc7ffaea2e314394fe73a22f0ba
#
_entry.id   9be0dbc7ffaea2e314394fe73a22f0ba
#
_cell.length_a   1.000
_cell.length_b   1.000
_cell.length_c   1.000
_cell.angle_alpha   90.00
_cell.angle_beta   90.00
_cell.angle_gamma   90.00
#
_symmetry.space_group_name_H-M   'P 1'
#
loop_
_entity.id
_entity.type
_entity.pdbx_description
1 polymer ?
#
loop_
_entity_poly.entity_id
_entity_poly.type
_entity_poly.pdbx_seq_one_letter_code
_entity_poly.pdbx_strand_id
1 'polypeptide(L)'
;MDYLKTLPGDDVRQIMWRFADRFDLQMAVQSARAVARGVVARMVADGVRNSHDWNDRKAELLKAFDDSGLTSIYMEPCHGGFIEGPKNLALSLVAFELAWVDGGAATSSLANCLGLAPIHEKGTPEQREKYMGECSPSACSTGKPKHAAFALTEPLPFVGVDTGILSSKLRIAEWEEGQEPVLQVEKRGRFITGMDFANIVTAAVDTDDPRIKTSCMVILEETDPGVFDRGTPTKKMVHQLSSTCDPVFSLKIPASRIIGGYTVQDGAIVPNFSHAEIIGAVFHRTRIPVGLMSSAKLLSAVEPIIRYHRQRFRGGKAEPGTPRYDQGIQMNEDAMLRLADLWATGEAASSLGFAAARLADRFDPIEREKDRVFEEQGVTSVRKQMTELKKVADRTVEYLDLAAAPEANPARLAELEADPLVQYSWMDALANVLIPACKLWNTGYGATALREAVSLVGGYGITEDCPGFLFHKWGDAQLEATYEGPEVVQRRHLGATMTNPLFLHQLGLWADELDKQAAADPQSGVCSLAQAIRLWTWTLDYLQKTNDPEGRKLYHPKRQGVTFPLADALCWILAAYLFEQDVAELKTKGSENPVVAEGLPGLAAFYTDLVHVQSARAAAEVAKVCAELVYGYASQADSASQALAEFTALRASLDACLAGARLAKDRTGAHLAQVMIPEALDYPI
;
A
#
# COMPACT_ATOMS: atom_id res chain seq x y z
N MET A 1 30.33 18.83 10.61
CA MET A 1 29.19 18.01 10.21
C MET A 1 27.95 18.59 10.87
N ASP A 2 26.93 18.91 10.09
CA ASP A 2 25.63 19.28 10.64
C ASP A 2 24.93 18.02 11.11
N TYR A 3 24.63 17.95 12.39
CA TYR A 3 23.94 16.79 12.97
C TYR A 3 22.44 17.03 12.97
N LEU A 4 21.67 15.94 12.84
CA LEU A 4 20.25 15.96 13.12
C LEU A 4 20.08 16.28 14.62
N LYS A 5 19.45 17.41 14.95
CA LYS A 5 19.29 17.87 16.34
C LYS A 5 17.95 17.50 16.95
N THR A 6 16.92 17.38 16.09
CA THR A 6 15.57 17.00 16.48
C THR A 6 15.06 15.89 15.55
N LEU A 7 14.05 15.16 15.98
CA LEU A 7 13.36 14.23 15.08
C LEU A 7 12.77 14.99 13.89
N PRO A 8 12.84 14.44 12.67
CA PRO A 8 12.15 15.03 11.53
C PRO A 8 10.68 15.24 11.84
N GLY A 9 10.12 16.37 11.44
CA GLY A 9 8.71 16.67 11.57
C GLY A 9 7.86 15.70 10.73
N ASP A 10 6.59 15.58 11.06
CA ASP A 10 5.66 14.68 10.37
C ASP A 10 5.54 15.03 8.88
N ASP A 11 5.57 16.32 8.53
CA ASP A 11 5.50 16.78 7.14
C ASP A 11 6.66 16.28 6.26
N VAL A 12 7.82 15.98 6.87
CA VAL A 12 8.94 15.34 6.17
C VAL A 12 8.68 13.86 6.00
N ARG A 13 8.31 13.17 7.10
CA ARG A 13 8.07 11.72 7.12
C ARG A 13 6.93 11.26 6.22
N GLN A 14 5.90 12.09 6.06
CA GLN A 14 4.73 11.83 5.20
C GLN A 14 4.77 12.60 3.87
N ILE A 15 5.93 13.08 3.46
CA ILE A 15 6.14 13.80 2.19
C ILE A 15 5.32 15.09 1.98
N MET A 16 4.63 15.60 2.98
CA MET A 16 3.76 16.79 2.84
C MET A 16 4.51 18.06 2.46
N TRP A 17 5.79 18.13 2.72
CA TRP A 17 6.64 19.24 2.29
C TRP A 17 6.61 19.48 0.76
N ARG A 18 6.26 18.45 -0.04
CA ARG A 18 6.10 18.55 -1.50
C ARG A 18 4.78 19.17 -1.93
N PHE A 19 3.80 19.26 -1.04
CA PHE A 19 2.42 19.65 -1.33
C PHE A 19 2.02 20.90 -0.55
N ALA A 20 2.96 21.83 -0.37
CA ALA A 20 2.73 23.08 0.36
C ALA A 20 1.66 23.98 -0.31
N ASP A 21 1.46 23.83 -1.61
CA ASP A 21 0.44 24.52 -2.42
C ASP A 21 -0.92 23.79 -2.48
N ARG A 22 -1.01 22.53 -2.00
CA ARG A 22 -2.23 21.71 -2.01
C ARG A 22 -2.98 21.84 -0.67
N PHE A 23 -3.75 22.93 -0.57
CA PHE A 23 -4.51 23.23 0.64
C PHE A 23 -5.52 22.14 1.04
N ASP A 24 -6.15 21.50 0.06
CA ASP A 24 -7.06 20.36 0.26
C ASP A 24 -6.37 19.17 0.94
N LEU A 25 -5.17 18.79 0.49
CA LEU A 25 -4.37 17.73 1.12
C LEU A 25 -3.89 18.12 2.52
N GLN A 26 -3.46 19.39 2.70
CA GLN A 26 -3.08 19.91 4.01
C GLN A 26 -4.25 19.82 5.01
N MET A 27 -5.45 20.18 4.61
CA MET A 27 -6.66 20.05 5.44
C MET A 27 -6.95 18.59 5.78
N ALA A 28 -6.87 17.67 4.81
CA ALA A 28 -7.11 16.24 5.04
C ALA A 28 -6.14 15.67 6.09
N VAL A 29 -4.84 16.00 5.97
CA VAL A 29 -3.81 15.57 6.91
C VAL A 29 -4.05 16.15 8.30
N GLN A 30 -4.31 17.45 8.42
CA GLN A 30 -4.56 18.10 9.73
C GLN A 30 -5.80 17.53 10.41
N SER A 31 -6.89 17.30 9.67
CA SER A 31 -8.10 16.68 10.19
C SER A 31 -7.85 15.26 10.68
N ALA A 32 -7.19 14.43 9.87
CA ALA A 32 -6.86 13.05 10.24
C ALA A 32 -5.93 12.99 11.45
N ARG A 33 -4.93 13.87 11.52
CA ARG A 33 -3.99 14.00 12.65
C ARG A 33 -4.72 14.40 13.94
N ALA A 34 -5.63 15.36 13.85
CA ALA A 34 -6.41 15.80 15.02
C ALA A 34 -7.31 14.67 15.56
N VAL A 35 -7.97 13.90 14.69
CA VAL A 35 -8.77 12.74 15.09
C VAL A 35 -7.87 11.64 15.68
N ALA A 36 -6.77 11.31 15.01
CA ALA A 36 -5.86 10.25 15.45
C ALA A 36 -5.26 10.53 16.84
N ARG A 37 -4.66 11.71 17.02
CA ARG A 37 -3.97 12.10 18.26
C ARG A 37 -4.91 12.60 19.36
N GLY A 38 -6.18 12.83 19.03
CA GLY A 38 -7.23 13.22 19.94
C GLY A 38 -8.14 12.05 20.32
N VAL A 39 -9.17 11.83 19.50
CA VAL A 39 -10.24 10.84 19.80
C VAL A 39 -9.69 9.42 19.82
N VAL A 40 -8.94 9.01 18.79
CA VAL A 40 -8.40 7.65 18.67
C VAL A 40 -7.42 7.35 19.80
N ALA A 41 -6.47 8.27 20.06
CA ALA A 41 -5.45 8.06 21.11
C ALA A 41 -6.09 7.89 22.49
N ARG A 42 -7.13 8.68 22.83
CA ARG A 42 -7.88 8.50 24.08
C ARG A 42 -8.61 7.15 24.12
N MET A 43 -9.22 6.71 23.02
CA MET A 43 -9.90 5.40 22.99
C MET A 43 -8.93 4.24 23.21
N VAL A 44 -7.71 4.34 22.67
CA VAL A 44 -6.66 3.33 22.89
C VAL A 44 -6.19 3.37 24.34
N ALA A 45 -5.86 4.55 24.87
CA ALA A 45 -5.39 4.72 26.26
C ALA A 45 -6.44 4.28 27.30
N ASP A 46 -7.73 4.53 27.03
CA ASP A 46 -8.84 4.13 27.90
C ASP A 46 -9.24 2.65 27.75
N GLY A 47 -8.56 1.87 26.90
CA GLY A 47 -8.86 0.46 26.66
C GLY A 47 -10.16 0.20 25.87
N VAL A 48 -10.78 1.21 25.27
CA VAL A 48 -12.02 1.08 24.46
C VAL A 48 -11.84 0.10 23.31
N ARG A 49 -10.63 0.05 22.73
CA ARG A 49 -10.31 -0.89 21.65
C ARG A 49 -10.35 -2.37 22.09
N ASN A 50 -10.31 -2.68 23.37
CA ASN A 50 -10.21 -4.07 23.86
C ASN A 50 -11.55 -4.82 23.86
N SER A 51 -12.65 -4.18 23.44
CA SER A 51 -13.96 -4.80 23.25
C SER A 51 -14.15 -5.29 21.81
N HIS A 52 -14.86 -6.41 21.63
CA HIS A 52 -15.28 -6.90 20.31
C HIS A 52 -16.57 -6.26 19.84
N ASP A 53 -17.39 -5.79 20.78
CA ASP A 53 -18.70 -5.22 20.45
C ASP A 53 -18.55 -3.77 20.00
N TRP A 54 -19.40 -3.38 19.05
CA TRP A 54 -19.57 -1.98 18.70
C TRP A 54 -20.49 -1.30 19.73
N ASN A 55 -19.99 -0.28 20.40
CA ASN A 55 -20.69 0.42 21.47
C ASN A 55 -20.66 1.95 21.25
N ASP A 56 -21.36 2.69 22.10
CA ASP A 56 -21.49 4.14 21.99
C ASP A 56 -20.13 4.86 21.98
N ARG A 57 -19.14 4.38 22.76
CA ARG A 57 -17.79 4.92 22.75
C ARG A 57 -17.09 4.74 21.40
N LYS A 58 -17.27 3.60 20.74
CA LYS A 58 -16.75 3.37 19.39
C LYS A 58 -17.52 4.16 18.34
N ALA A 59 -18.83 4.41 18.55
CA ALA A 59 -19.63 5.25 17.66
C ALA A 59 -19.14 6.72 17.62
N GLU A 60 -18.51 7.21 18.70
CA GLU A 60 -17.85 8.51 18.71
C GLU A 60 -16.78 8.64 17.61
N LEU A 61 -16.17 7.54 17.18
CA LEU A 61 -15.19 7.52 16.12
C LEU A 61 -15.80 7.90 14.76
N LEU A 62 -16.99 7.33 14.43
CA LEU A 62 -17.69 7.68 13.19
C LEU A 62 -18.10 9.16 13.18
N LYS A 63 -18.62 9.63 14.31
CA LYS A 63 -18.95 11.05 14.45
C LYS A 63 -17.72 11.94 14.24
N ALA A 64 -16.57 11.55 14.78
CA ALA A 64 -15.33 12.29 14.58
C ALA A 64 -14.90 12.30 13.11
N PHE A 65 -15.08 11.21 12.36
CA PHE A 65 -14.81 11.16 10.93
C PHE A 65 -15.77 12.05 10.13
N ASP A 66 -17.05 12.04 10.47
CA ASP A 66 -18.06 12.87 9.82
C ASP A 66 -17.81 14.36 10.07
N ASP A 67 -17.62 14.75 11.34
CA ASP A 67 -17.39 16.14 11.75
C ASP A 67 -16.07 16.72 11.18
N SER A 68 -15.07 15.90 10.95
CA SER A 68 -13.75 16.30 10.42
C SER A 68 -13.64 16.22 8.89
N GLY A 69 -14.68 15.76 8.20
CA GLY A 69 -14.72 15.59 6.75
C GLY A 69 -14.00 14.33 6.23
N LEU A 70 -13.50 13.46 7.11
CA LEU A 70 -12.77 12.25 6.67
C LEU A 70 -13.69 11.25 5.96
N THR A 71 -14.96 11.18 6.32
CA THR A 71 -15.98 10.37 5.62
C THR A 71 -16.14 10.81 4.15
N SER A 72 -15.95 12.10 3.85
CA SER A 72 -16.09 12.66 2.50
C SER A 72 -14.80 12.63 1.66
N ILE A 73 -13.69 12.08 2.17
CA ILE A 73 -12.38 12.13 1.49
C ILE A 73 -12.41 11.47 0.09
N TYR A 74 -13.29 10.49 -0.10
CA TYR A 74 -13.46 9.75 -1.34
C TYR A 74 -14.55 10.37 -2.25
N MET A 75 -15.33 11.32 -1.74
CA MET A 75 -16.41 11.96 -2.49
C MET A 75 -15.88 12.99 -3.51
N GLU A 76 -16.54 13.08 -4.66
CA GLU A 76 -16.28 14.17 -5.60
C GLU A 76 -16.82 15.51 -5.02
N PRO A 77 -16.27 16.66 -5.44
CA PRO A 77 -16.78 17.95 -4.98
C PRO A 77 -18.29 18.13 -5.22
N CYS A 78 -18.83 17.62 -6.34
CA CYS A 78 -20.27 17.65 -6.62
C CYS A 78 -21.12 16.81 -5.64
N HIS A 79 -20.50 15.85 -4.94
CA HIS A 79 -21.14 15.02 -3.92
C HIS A 79 -20.74 15.44 -2.49
N GLY A 80 -20.18 16.62 -2.31
CA GLY A 80 -19.82 17.16 -0.99
C GLY A 80 -18.43 16.78 -0.48
N GLY A 81 -17.56 16.24 -1.33
CA GLY A 81 -16.14 16.09 -1.05
C GLY A 81 -15.39 17.42 -1.19
N PHE A 82 -14.20 17.51 -0.61
CA PHE A 82 -13.37 18.73 -0.70
C PHE A 82 -12.01 18.46 -1.38
N ILE A 83 -11.70 17.21 -1.67
CA ILE A 83 -10.51 16.86 -2.44
C ILE A 83 -10.82 16.96 -3.93
N GLU A 84 -10.10 17.83 -4.60
CA GLU A 84 -10.05 17.83 -6.06
C GLU A 84 -9.17 16.63 -6.47
N GLY A 85 -9.78 15.64 -7.15
CA GLY A 85 -9.08 14.39 -7.49
C GLY A 85 -7.84 14.59 -8.36
N PRO A 86 -7.04 13.57 -8.55
CA PRO A 86 -7.19 12.18 -8.11
C PRO A 86 -7.00 11.99 -6.58
N LYS A 87 -7.51 10.87 -6.03
CA LYS A 87 -7.74 10.74 -4.58
C LYS A 87 -6.89 9.70 -3.86
N ASN A 88 -6.03 8.96 -4.59
CA ASN A 88 -5.25 7.88 -3.99
C ASN A 88 -4.25 8.38 -2.95
N LEU A 89 -3.61 9.52 -3.22
CA LEU A 89 -2.71 10.16 -2.26
C LEU A 89 -3.46 10.65 -1.02
N ALA A 90 -4.63 11.30 -1.19
CA ALA A 90 -5.42 11.80 -0.08
C ALA A 90 -5.87 10.67 0.87
N LEU A 91 -6.41 9.55 0.33
CA LEU A 91 -6.76 8.37 1.10
C LEU A 91 -5.56 7.78 1.84
N SER A 92 -4.42 7.75 1.16
CA SER A 92 -3.17 7.22 1.70
C SER A 92 -2.63 8.06 2.85
N LEU A 93 -2.70 9.38 2.75
CA LEU A 93 -2.32 10.31 3.81
C LEU A 93 -3.22 10.19 5.04
N VAL A 94 -4.54 10.10 4.84
CA VAL A 94 -5.50 9.90 5.94
C VAL A 94 -5.25 8.56 6.63
N ALA A 95 -5.07 7.48 5.88
CA ALA A 95 -4.78 6.16 6.43
C ALA A 95 -3.46 6.16 7.23
N PHE A 96 -2.43 6.85 6.71
CA PHE A 96 -1.15 7.02 7.39
C PHE A 96 -1.30 7.73 8.74
N GLU A 97 -2.00 8.88 8.79
CA GLU A 97 -2.21 9.63 10.03
C GLU A 97 -3.01 8.86 11.08
N LEU A 98 -4.09 8.19 10.68
CA LEU A 98 -4.89 7.39 11.61
C LEU A 98 -4.11 6.17 12.12
N ALA A 99 -3.41 5.46 11.25
CA ALA A 99 -2.60 4.29 11.60
C ALA A 99 -1.32 4.65 12.39
N TRP A 100 -0.92 5.92 12.40
CA TRP A 100 0.11 6.43 13.32
C TRP A 100 -0.21 6.07 14.77
N VAL A 101 -1.49 6.01 15.12
CA VAL A 101 -1.99 5.65 16.45
C VAL A 101 -2.59 4.25 16.45
N ASP A 102 -3.59 3.95 15.58
CA ASP A 102 -4.35 2.71 15.62
C ASP A 102 -4.77 2.23 14.21
N GLY A 103 -4.42 0.98 13.88
CA GLY A 103 -4.77 0.37 12.60
C GLY A 103 -6.28 0.11 12.44
N GLY A 104 -6.98 -0.15 13.54
CA GLY A 104 -8.43 -0.37 13.52
C GLY A 104 -9.21 0.90 13.18
N ALA A 105 -8.78 2.05 13.72
CA ALA A 105 -9.36 3.35 13.39
C ALA A 105 -9.14 3.71 11.92
N ALA A 106 -7.93 3.48 11.39
CA ALA A 106 -7.64 3.67 9.97
C ALA A 106 -8.51 2.77 9.08
N THR A 107 -8.64 1.49 9.43
CA THR A 107 -9.50 0.54 8.71
C THR A 107 -10.98 0.93 8.78
N SER A 108 -11.45 1.46 9.91
CA SER A 108 -12.84 1.94 10.06
C SER A 108 -13.13 3.11 9.11
N SER A 109 -12.21 4.07 8.99
CA SER A 109 -12.32 5.18 8.05
C SER A 109 -12.32 4.68 6.59
N LEU A 110 -11.44 3.75 6.24
CA LEU A 110 -11.35 3.19 4.90
C LEU A 110 -12.53 2.29 4.52
N ALA A 111 -13.25 1.70 5.48
CA ALA A 111 -14.34 0.76 5.23
C ALA A 111 -15.48 1.40 4.44
N ASN A 112 -15.87 2.64 4.78
CA ASN A 112 -16.89 3.37 4.03
C ASN A 112 -16.44 3.65 2.59
N CYS A 113 -15.20 4.08 2.41
CA CYS A 113 -14.61 4.30 1.08
C CYS A 113 -14.60 2.98 0.26
N LEU A 114 -14.21 1.87 0.88
CA LEU A 114 -14.21 0.56 0.22
C LEU A 114 -15.62 0.12 -0.17
N GLY A 115 -16.63 0.34 0.70
CA GLY A 115 -18.02 0.03 0.40
C GLY A 115 -18.57 0.83 -0.78
N LEU A 116 -18.12 2.06 -0.97
CA LEU A 116 -18.52 2.93 -2.07
C LEU A 116 -17.68 2.75 -3.34
N ALA A 117 -16.48 2.21 -3.23
CA ALA A 117 -15.54 2.09 -4.35
C ALA A 117 -16.12 1.36 -5.58
N PRO A 118 -16.88 0.25 -5.48
CA PRO A 118 -17.51 -0.38 -6.64
C PRO A 118 -18.44 0.58 -7.40
N ILE A 119 -19.20 1.40 -6.68
CA ILE A 119 -20.14 2.39 -7.26
C ILE A 119 -19.35 3.53 -7.89
N HIS A 120 -18.32 4.03 -7.22
CA HIS A 120 -17.46 5.10 -7.76
C HIS A 120 -16.79 4.66 -9.06
N GLU A 121 -16.22 3.46 -9.10
CA GLU A 121 -15.43 2.98 -10.24
C GLU A 121 -16.30 2.58 -11.44
N LYS A 122 -17.36 1.84 -11.20
CA LYS A 122 -18.15 1.21 -12.27
C LYS A 122 -19.66 1.48 -12.20
N GLY A 123 -20.13 2.26 -11.22
CA GLY A 123 -21.55 2.62 -11.08
C GLY A 123 -22.06 3.47 -12.25
N THR A 124 -23.36 3.43 -12.50
CA THR A 124 -24.00 4.38 -13.43
C THR A 124 -23.98 5.79 -12.86
N PRO A 125 -24.18 6.83 -13.66
CA PRO A 125 -24.30 8.22 -13.15
C PRO A 125 -25.34 8.35 -12.03
N GLU A 126 -26.50 7.69 -12.17
CA GLU A 126 -27.61 7.74 -11.20
C GLU A 126 -27.20 7.01 -9.88
N GLN A 127 -26.48 5.89 -9.98
CA GLN A 127 -25.98 5.17 -8.82
C GLN A 127 -24.96 6.04 -8.07
N ARG A 128 -24.02 6.68 -8.76
CA ARG A 128 -23.04 7.58 -8.15
C ARG A 128 -23.72 8.77 -7.48
N GLU A 129 -24.61 9.47 -8.20
CA GLU A 129 -25.34 10.62 -7.66
C GLU A 129 -26.06 10.27 -6.36
N LYS A 130 -26.82 9.16 -6.37
CA LYS A 130 -27.60 8.73 -5.20
C LYS A 130 -26.69 8.35 -4.03
N TYR A 131 -25.82 7.37 -4.21
CA TYR A 131 -25.13 6.73 -3.08
C TYR A 131 -23.96 7.53 -2.55
N MET A 132 -23.24 8.26 -3.41
CA MET A 132 -22.20 9.18 -2.94
C MET A 132 -22.82 10.34 -2.16
N GLY A 133 -23.93 10.93 -2.64
CA GLY A 133 -24.64 12.00 -1.94
C GLY A 133 -25.21 11.56 -0.60
N GLU A 134 -25.83 10.37 -0.52
CA GLU A 134 -26.40 9.86 0.74
C GLU A 134 -25.33 9.54 1.80
N CYS A 135 -24.12 9.21 1.40
CA CYS A 135 -23.01 8.90 2.30
C CYS A 135 -22.14 10.10 2.65
N SER A 136 -22.37 11.26 2.04
CA SER A 136 -21.63 12.49 2.33
C SER A 136 -22.27 13.27 3.48
N PRO A 137 -21.54 13.58 4.57
CA PRO A 137 -22.06 14.40 5.67
C PRO A 137 -22.56 15.78 5.23
N SER A 138 -21.93 16.37 4.22
CA SER A 138 -22.29 17.71 3.72
C SER A 138 -23.40 17.73 2.66
N ALA A 139 -23.60 16.62 1.93
CA ALA A 139 -24.57 16.51 0.83
C ALA A 139 -25.84 15.73 1.20
N CYS A 140 -25.82 14.90 2.24
CA CYS A 140 -26.99 14.10 2.62
C CYS A 140 -28.15 14.99 3.09
N SER A 141 -29.32 14.79 2.48
CA SER A 141 -30.52 15.59 2.75
C SER A 141 -31.08 15.43 4.16
N THR A 142 -30.72 14.34 4.85
CA THR A 142 -31.24 14.01 6.21
C THR A 142 -30.36 14.57 7.33
N GLY A 143 -29.19 15.14 7.03
CA GLY A 143 -28.20 15.56 8.01
C GLY A 143 -27.54 14.39 8.77
N LYS A 144 -27.83 13.13 8.38
CA LYS A 144 -27.21 11.93 8.90
C LYS A 144 -26.70 11.10 7.72
N PRO A 145 -25.39 11.08 7.47
CA PRO A 145 -24.83 10.33 6.35
C PRO A 145 -25.05 8.84 6.56
N LYS A 146 -25.31 8.12 5.47
CA LYS A 146 -25.28 6.65 5.45
C LYS A 146 -23.82 6.19 5.39
N HIS A 147 -23.60 4.99 5.89
CA HIS A 147 -22.30 4.33 5.80
C HIS A 147 -22.41 3.07 4.95
N ALA A 148 -21.33 2.76 4.23
CA ALA A 148 -21.28 1.62 3.33
C ALA A 148 -20.32 0.53 3.82
N ALA A 149 -20.59 -0.72 3.44
CA ALA A 149 -19.67 -1.85 3.64
C ALA A 149 -19.51 -2.64 2.34
N PHE A 150 -18.40 -3.38 2.23
CA PHE A 150 -18.04 -4.17 1.07
C PHE A 150 -18.11 -5.68 1.41
N ALA A 151 -19.12 -6.38 0.89
CA ALA A 151 -19.34 -7.79 1.19
C ALA A 151 -18.82 -8.70 0.07
N LEU A 152 -17.54 -8.98 0.08
CA LEU A 152 -16.90 -9.94 -0.84
C LEU A 152 -16.68 -11.29 -0.18
N THR A 153 -15.90 -11.34 0.91
CA THR A 153 -15.49 -12.57 1.60
C THR A 153 -16.67 -13.35 2.13
N GLU A 154 -16.66 -14.67 1.93
CA GLU A 154 -17.70 -15.60 2.34
C GLU A 154 -17.17 -16.64 3.34
N PRO A 155 -18.05 -17.38 4.08
CA PRO A 155 -17.61 -18.47 4.94
C PRO A 155 -16.87 -19.57 4.20
N LEU A 156 -16.09 -20.37 4.92
CA LEU A 156 -15.43 -21.57 4.37
C LEU A 156 -16.45 -22.45 3.62
N PRO A 157 -16.04 -23.06 2.49
CA PRO A 157 -14.70 -23.05 1.88
C PRO A 157 -14.42 -21.87 0.92
N PHE A 158 -15.31 -20.87 0.82
CA PHE A 158 -15.26 -19.76 -0.15
C PHE A 158 -14.60 -18.49 0.42
N VAL A 159 -13.79 -18.63 1.44
CA VAL A 159 -13.13 -17.49 2.11
C VAL A 159 -12.01 -16.83 1.27
N GLY A 160 -11.52 -17.53 0.26
CA GLY A 160 -10.42 -17.05 -0.58
C GLY A 160 -10.89 -16.15 -1.70
N VAL A 161 -10.57 -14.85 -1.63
CA VAL A 161 -10.89 -13.87 -2.68
C VAL A 161 -10.13 -14.11 -4.00
N ASP A 162 -9.03 -14.86 -3.95
CA ASP A 162 -8.19 -15.18 -5.10
C ASP A 162 -8.75 -16.30 -6.00
N THR A 163 -9.78 -17.00 -5.55
CA THR A 163 -10.41 -18.07 -6.33
C THR A 163 -11.46 -17.55 -7.31
N GLY A 164 -12.03 -16.37 -7.07
CA GLY A 164 -13.15 -15.84 -7.84
C GLY A 164 -14.44 -16.65 -7.72
N ILE A 165 -14.50 -17.64 -6.82
CA ILE A 165 -15.67 -18.51 -6.62
C ILE A 165 -16.50 -17.95 -5.48
N LEU A 166 -17.80 -17.77 -5.74
CA LEU A 166 -18.79 -17.29 -4.79
C LEU A 166 -19.86 -18.34 -4.54
N SER A 167 -20.27 -18.50 -3.28
CA SER A 167 -21.41 -19.34 -2.91
C SER A 167 -22.76 -18.59 -2.98
N SER A 168 -22.69 -17.26 -2.87
CA SER A 168 -23.85 -16.36 -2.91
C SER A 168 -24.55 -16.41 -4.26
N LYS A 169 -25.88 -16.23 -4.26
CA LYS A 169 -26.69 -16.39 -5.46
C LYS A 169 -27.59 -15.20 -5.72
N LEU A 170 -27.68 -14.87 -7.01
CA LEU A 170 -28.60 -13.89 -7.58
C LEU A 170 -29.55 -14.64 -8.52
N ARG A 171 -30.86 -14.44 -8.35
CA ARG A 171 -31.89 -15.04 -9.18
C ARG A 171 -32.96 -14.03 -9.53
N ILE A 172 -33.70 -14.23 -10.62
CA ILE A 172 -34.86 -13.41 -10.93
C ILE A 172 -36.03 -13.92 -10.06
N ALA A 173 -36.54 -13.05 -9.19
CA ALA A 173 -37.72 -13.31 -8.39
C ALA A 173 -39.03 -13.04 -9.17
N GLU A 174 -39.09 -11.88 -9.85
CA GLU A 174 -40.26 -11.42 -10.60
C GLU A 174 -39.77 -10.67 -11.85
N TRP A 175 -40.40 -10.96 -12.99
CA TRP A 175 -40.11 -10.25 -14.24
C TRP A 175 -41.30 -10.35 -15.19
N GLU A 176 -41.94 -9.20 -15.42
CA GLU A 176 -43.00 -9.04 -16.41
C GLU A 176 -42.47 -8.24 -17.61
N GLU A 177 -43.03 -8.46 -18.80
CA GLU A 177 -42.61 -7.77 -20.00
C GLU A 177 -42.86 -6.26 -19.88
N GLY A 178 -41.83 -5.48 -20.14
CA GLY A 178 -41.85 -4.00 -20.03
C GLY A 178 -41.70 -3.45 -18.61
N GLN A 179 -41.52 -4.32 -17.61
CA GLN A 179 -41.21 -3.91 -16.23
C GLN A 179 -39.76 -4.18 -15.86
N GLU A 180 -39.25 -3.45 -14.87
CA GLU A 180 -37.95 -3.72 -14.30
C GLU A 180 -37.94 -5.05 -13.52
N PRO A 181 -36.97 -5.96 -13.79
CA PRO A 181 -36.89 -7.23 -13.05
C PRO A 181 -36.63 -7.00 -11.55
N VAL A 182 -37.26 -7.79 -10.71
CA VAL A 182 -36.97 -7.91 -9.29
C VAL A 182 -36.08 -9.13 -9.07
N LEU A 183 -34.96 -8.92 -8.39
CA LEU A 183 -33.93 -9.92 -8.14
C LEU A 183 -34.00 -10.40 -6.68
N GLN A 184 -33.82 -11.68 -6.44
CA GLN A 184 -33.60 -12.25 -5.11
C GLN A 184 -32.11 -12.45 -4.91
N VAL A 185 -31.57 -11.87 -3.83
CA VAL A 185 -30.17 -11.98 -3.42
C VAL A 185 -30.08 -12.87 -2.19
N GLU A 186 -29.23 -13.90 -2.25
CA GLU A 186 -28.87 -14.76 -1.11
C GLU A 186 -27.34 -14.61 -0.89
N LYS A 187 -26.93 -14.01 0.22
CA LYS A 187 -25.52 -13.74 0.53
C LYS A 187 -25.20 -14.03 1.99
N ARG A 188 -24.10 -14.72 2.22
CA ARG A 188 -23.46 -14.82 3.55
C ARG A 188 -22.08 -14.21 3.49
N GLY A 189 -21.84 -13.21 4.32
CA GLY A 189 -20.54 -12.59 4.45
C GLY A 189 -19.71 -13.18 5.57
N ARG A 190 -18.40 -13.00 5.48
CA ARG A 190 -17.44 -13.33 6.54
C ARG A 190 -16.42 -12.19 6.64
N PHE A 191 -16.11 -11.73 7.85
CA PHE A 191 -15.16 -10.67 8.09
C PHE A 191 -15.50 -9.33 7.42
N ILE A 192 -16.76 -8.96 7.34
CA ILE A 192 -17.19 -7.73 6.66
C ILE A 192 -16.99 -6.53 7.57
N THR A 193 -16.05 -5.66 7.20
CA THR A 193 -15.71 -4.44 7.95
C THR A 193 -16.78 -3.36 7.76
N GLY A 194 -17.07 -2.61 8.83
CA GLY A 194 -18.10 -1.54 8.81
C GLY A 194 -19.52 -2.07 8.99
N MET A 195 -19.73 -3.36 9.16
CA MET A 195 -21.06 -3.96 9.07
C MET A 195 -22.00 -3.59 10.24
N ASP A 196 -21.47 -3.34 11.45
CA ASP A 196 -22.31 -2.93 12.60
C ASP A 196 -23.08 -1.61 12.33
N PHE A 197 -22.53 -0.74 11.50
CA PHE A 197 -23.11 0.58 11.22
C PHE A 197 -23.48 0.81 9.73
N ALA A 198 -23.22 -0.14 8.84
CA ALA A 198 -23.53 0.01 7.43
C ALA A 198 -25.05 0.04 7.16
N ASN A 199 -25.48 1.01 6.37
CA ASN A 199 -26.84 1.14 5.83
C ASN A 199 -26.90 0.65 4.38
N ILE A 200 -25.76 0.62 3.70
CA ILE A 200 -25.58 0.23 2.32
C ILE A 200 -24.48 -0.83 2.26
N VAL A 201 -24.70 -1.87 1.46
CA VAL A 201 -23.69 -2.93 1.25
C VAL A 201 -23.52 -3.18 -0.24
N THR A 202 -22.28 -3.05 -0.74
CA THR A 202 -21.93 -3.52 -2.07
C THR A 202 -21.49 -4.98 -1.99
N ALA A 203 -22.22 -5.87 -2.63
CA ALA A 203 -22.05 -7.31 -2.47
C ALA A 203 -21.72 -8.01 -3.79
N ALA A 204 -20.68 -8.84 -3.79
CA ALA A 204 -20.37 -9.73 -4.91
C ALA A 204 -21.26 -10.96 -4.86
N VAL A 205 -21.88 -11.31 -5.98
CA VAL A 205 -22.81 -12.43 -6.10
C VAL A 205 -22.59 -13.20 -7.41
N ASP A 206 -22.73 -14.51 -7.34
CA ASP A 206 -22.80 -15.39 -8.50
C ASP A 206 -24.26 -15.69 -8.86
N THR A 207 -24.51 -16.41 -9.92
CA THR A 207 -25.86 -16.80 -10.35
C THR A 207 -25.93 -18.27 -10.72
N ASP A 208 -27.08 -18.89 -10.45
CA ASP A 208 -27.49 -20.18 -11.00
C ASP A 208 -28.79 -20.06 -11.81
N ASP A 209 -29.28 -18.83 -12.04
CA ASP A 209 -30.41 -18.55 -12.94
C ASP A 209 -29.90 -18.41 -14.39
N PRO A 210 -30.33 -19.26 -15.33
CA PRO A 210 -29.88 -19.22 -16.73
C PRO A 210 -30.23 -17.90 -17.46
N ARG A 211 -31.15 -17.12 -16.89
CA ARG A 211 -31.54 -15.80 -17.40
C ARG A 211 -30.62 -14.67 -16.91
N ILE A 212 -29.62 -14.96 -16.10
CA ILE A 212 -28.56 -14.00 -15.71
C ILE A 212 -27.23 -14.56 -16.21
N LYS A 213 -26.50 -13.83 -17.05
CA LYS A 213 -25.41 -14.40 -17.85
C LYS A 213 -24.05 -14.43 -17.17
N THR A 214 -23.83 -13.65 -16.12
CA THR A 214 -22.55 -13.61 -15.41
C THR A 214 -22.76 -13.19 -13.96
N SER A 215 -21.80 -13.54 -13.10
CA SER A 215 -21.69 -12.97 -11.75
C SER A 215 -21.53 -11.45 -11.81
N CYS A 216 -22.00 -10.74 -10.80
CA CYS A 216 -21.93 -9.27 -10.74
C CYS A 216 -21.76 -8.78 -9.31
N MET A 217 -21.75 -7.46 -9.14
CA MET A 217 -21.91 -6.82 -7.84
C MET A 217 -23.25 -6.09 -7.77
N VAL A 218 -23.87 -6.11 -6.60
CA VAL A 218 -25.15 -5.47 -6.34
C VAL A 218 -25.09 -4.56 -5.13
N ILE A 219 -26.00 -3.58 -5.09
CA ILE A 219 -26.18 -2.65 -3.97
C ILE A 219 -27.37 -3.15 -3.14
N LEU A 220 -27.13 -3.40 -1.85
CA LEU A 220 -28.14 -3.79 -0.86
C LEU A 220 -28.34 -2.61 0.09
N GLU A 221 -29.59 -2.27 0.41
CA GLU A 221 -29.95 -1.26 1.41
C GLU A 221 -30.64 -1.97 2.61
N GLU A 222 -30.45 -1.44 3.82
CA GLU A 222 -31.08 -1.98 5.03
C GLU A 222 -32.61 -1.95 4.99
N THR A 223 -33.17 -1.12 4.11
CA THR A 223 -34.63 -0.95 3.90
C THR A 223 -35.19 -1.87 2.83
N ASP A 224 -34.37 -2.66 2.15
CA ASP A 224 -34.83 -3.60 1.11
C ASP A 224 -35.73 -4.70 1.71
N PRO A 225 -36.77 -5.14 0.99
CA PRO A 225 -37.63 -6.20 1.48
C PRO A 225 -36.90 -7.53 1.69
N GLY A 226 -37.02 -8.10 2.90
CA GLY A 226 -36.42 -9.39 3.27
C GLY A 226 -35.60 -9.33 4.55
N VAL A 227 -34.49 -10.03 4.58
CA VAL A 227 -33.62 -10.13 5.76
C VAL A 227 -32.30 -9.40 5.49
N PHE A 228 -32.07 -8.33 6.24
CA PHE A 228 -30.78 -7.63 6.32
C PHE A 228 -30.23 -7.84 7.74
N ASP A 229 -29.54 -8.97 7.95
CA ASP A 229 -28.94 -9.30 9.23
C ASP A 229 -27.43 -8.93 9.22
N ARG A 230 -27.04 -8.01 10.09
CA ARG A 230 -25.65 -7.59 10.24
C ARG A 230 -24.74 -8.68 10.81
N GLY A 231 -25.34 -9.74 11.37
CA GLY A 231 -24.62 -10.85 11.96
C GLY A 231 -23.98 -10.54 13.31
N THR A 232 -23.14 -11.45 13.76
CA THR A 232 -22.42 -11.30 15.02
C THR A 232 -21.04 -10.67 14.79
N PRO A 233 -20.54 -9.85 15.74
CA PRO A 233 -19.18 -9.33 15.68
C PRO A 233 -18.12 -10.44 15.62
N THR A 234 -17.16 -10.30 14.72
CA THR A 234 -16.03 -11.20 14.65
C THR A 234 -15.12 -10.98 15.85
N LYS A 235 -14.83 -12.03 16.60
CA LYS A 235 -13.93 -11.98 17.76
C LYS A 235 -12.47 -11.97 17.31
N LYS A 236 -11.99 -10.85 16.78
CA LYS A 236 -10.61 -10.65 16.37
C LYS A 236 -9.75 -10.07 17.50
N MET A 237 -8.48 -10.40 17.51
CA MET A 237 -7.54 -9.97 18.56
C MET A 237 -6.91 -8.60 18.29
N VAL A 238 -7.09 -8.06 17.08
CA VAL A 238 -6.47 -6.84 16.59
C VAL A 238 -7.48 -6.03 15.79
N HIS A 239 -7.21 -4.75 15.49
CA HIS A 239 -8.14 -3.85 14.78
C HIS A 239 -9.53 -3.76 15.46
N GLN A 240 -9.60 -3.77 16.79
CA GLN A 240 -10.89 -3.77 17.47
C GLN A 240 -11.65 -2.44 17.35
N LEU A 241 -10.99 -1.33 16.97
CA LEU A 241 -11.69 -0.08 16.63
C LEU A 241 -12.38 -0.12 15.26
N SER A 242 -12.19 -1.15 14.46
CA SER A 242 -13.01 -1.38 13.27
C SER A 242 -14.11 -2.40 13.57
N SER A 243 -15.35 -2.10 13.18
CA SER A 243 -16.44 -3.07 13.17
C SER A 243 -16.15 -4.16 12.15
N THR A 244 -16.38 -5.43 12.50
CA THR A 244 -16.25 -6.56 11.56
C THR A 244 -17.24 -7.63 11.95
N CYS A 245 -18.17 -7.98 11.05
CA CYS A 245 -19.23 -8.96 11.32
C CYS A 245 -19.36 -10.00 10.21
N ASP A 246 -20.18 -11.01 10.48
CA ASP A 246 -20.51 -12.11 9.57
C ASP A 246 -21.99 -12.00 9.17
N PRO A 247 -22.34 -11.11 8.19
CA PRO A 247 -23.73 -10.81 7.85
C PRO A 247 -24.41 -11.90 7.03
N VAL A 248 -25.75 -11.88 7.09
CA VAL A 248 -26.63 -12.73 6.25
C VAL A 248 -27.66 -11.83 5.57
N PHE A 249 -27.75 -11.94 4.26
CA PHE A 249 -28.73 -11.21 3.45
C PHE A 249 -29.60 -12.18 2.67
N SER A 250 -30.91 -11.95 2.71
CA SER A 250 -31.91 -12.58 1.84
C SER A 250 -32.91 -11.49 1.45
N LEU A 251 -32.65 -10.81 0.32
CA LEU A 251 -33.27 -9.54 -0.04
C LEU A 251 -33.82 -9.57 -1.46
N LYS A 252 -34.97 -8.89 -1.67
CA LYS A 252 -35.46 -8.53 -2.99
C LYS A 252 -35.04 -7.14 -3.38
N ILE A 253 -34.40 -7.00 -4.54
CA ILE A 253 -33.91 -5.72 -5.05
C ILE A 253 -34.31 -5.51 -6.52
N PRO A 254 -34.50 -4.27 -7.00
CA PRO A 254 -34.69 -4.04 -8.43
C PRO A 254 -33.37 -4.27 -9.19
N ALA A 255 -33.46 -4.65 -10.47
CA ALA A 255 -32.27 -4.95 -11.29
C ALA A 255 -31.36 -3.74 -11.51
N SER A 256 -31.89 -2.50 -11.40
CA SER A 256 -31.10 -1.26 -11.40
C SER A 256 -30.08 -1.17 -10.26
N ARG A 257 -30.16 -2.07 -9.27
CA ARG A 257 -29.13 -2.20 -8.20
C ARG A 257 -27.90 -3.02 -8.63
N ILE A 258 -27.88 -3.60 -9.83
CA ILE A 258 -26.65 -4.15 -10.41
C ILE A 258 -25.69 -2.99 -10.67
N ILE A 259 -24.49 -3.06 -10.11
CA ILE A 259 -23.49 -1.98 -10.24
C ILE A 259 -23.03 -1.88 -11.70
N GLY A 260 -23.11 -0.68 -12.24
CA GLY A 260 -22.80 -0.40 -13.65
C GLY A 260 -23.95 -0.72 -14.62
N GLY A 261 -25.09 -1.19 -14.09
CA GLY A 261 -26.26 -1.49 -14.89
C GLY A 261 -26.19 -2.83 -15.61
N TYR A 262 -27.17 -3.03 -16.48
CA TYR A 262 -27.34 -4.28 -17.26
C TYR A 262 -28.00 -4.00 -18.59
N THR A 263 -27.90 -4.96 -19.53
CA THR A 263 -28.70 -5.00 -20.76
C THR A 263 -29.58 -6.25 -20.75
N VAL A 264 -30.67 -6.21 -21.53
CA VAL A 264 -31.51 -7.39 -21.78
C VAL A 264 -31.22 -7.90 -23.17
N GLN A 265 -30.77 -9.17 -23.27
CA GLN A 265 -30.47 -9.83 -24.53
C GLN A 265 -31.13 -11.20 -24.55
N ASP A 266 -31.94 -11.49 -25.55
CA ASP A 266 -32.68 -12.79 -25.72
C ASP A 266 -33.45 -13.23 -24.46
N GLY A 267 -34.07 -12.27 -23.77
CA GLY A 267 -34.81 -12.54 -22.54
C GLY A 267 -33.97 -12.87 -21.32
N ALA A 268 -32.67 -12.50 -21.35
CA ALA A 268 -31.77 -12.67 -20.24
C ALA A 268 -31.11 -11.31 -19.82
N ILE A 269 -30.84 -11.15 -18.53
CA ILE A 269 -30.10 -10.06 -17.95
C ILE A 269 -28.61 -10.31 -18.19
N VAL A 270 -27.94 -9.35 -18.79
CA VAL A 270 -26.49 -9.33 -18.99
C VAL A 270 -25.92 -8.15 -18.21
N PRO A 271 -25.34 -8.36 -17.02
CA PRO A 271 -24.62 -7.31 -16.29
C PRO A 271 -23.50 -6.70 -17.16
N ASN A 272 -23.34 -5.38 -17.12
CA ASN A 272 -22.33 -4.69 -17.90
C ASN A 272 -20.89 -4.99 -17.42
N PHE A 273 -20.75 -5.35 -16.15
CA PHE A 273 -19.46 -5.74 -15.55
C PHE A 273 -19.63 -7.00 -14.68
N SER A 274 -18.68 -7.92 -14.78
CA SER A 274 -18.55 -9.04 -13.85
C SER A 274 -18.06 -8.56 -12.48
N HIS A 275 -18.30 -9.35 -11.43
CA HIS A 275 -17.73 -9.04 -10.11
C HIS A 275 -16.19 -8.93 -10.12
N ALA A 276 -15.53 -9.75 -10.94
CA ALA A 276 -14.07 -9.77 -11.02
C ALA A 276 -13.49 -8.48 -11.61
N GLU A 277 -14.14 -7.89 -12.64
CA GLU A 277 -13.75 -6.62 -13.22
C GLU A 277 -13.88 -5.47 -12.22
N ILE A 278 -15.00 -5.45 -11.46
CA ILE A 278 -15.22 -4.42 -10.45
C ILE A 278 -14.20 -4.54 -9.31
N ILE A 279 -13.97 -5.77 -8.81
CA ILE A 279 -12.99 -6.04 -7.74
C ILE A 279 -11.58 -5.67 -8.17
N GLY A 280 -11.21 -5.95 -9.42
CA GLY A 280 -9.91 -5.57 -9.98
C GLY A 280 -9.68 -4.06 -9.89
N ALA A 281 -10.65 -3.26 -10.30
CA ALA A 281 -10.58 -1.80 -10.25
C ALA A 281 -10.49 -1.27 -8.80
N VAL A 282 -11.21 -1.87 -7.85
CA VAL A 282 -11.22 -1.48 -6.44
C VAL A 282 -9.88 -1.81 -5.77
N PHE A 283 -9.41 -3.06 -5.89
CA PHE A 283 -8.22 -3.52 -5.15
C PHE A 283 -6.91 -2.90 -5.64
N HIS A 284 -6.88 -2.40 -6.85
CA HIS A 284 -5.72 -1.67 -7.34
C HIS A 284 -5.43 -0.43 -6.48
N ARG A 285 -6.47 0.23 -5.97
CA ARG A 285 -6.38 1.45 -5.16
C ARG A 285 -6.23 1.17 -3.67
N THR A 286 -6.99 0.25 -3.12
CA THR A 286 -7.07 0.02 -1.67
C THR A 286 -5.82 -0.63 -1.07
N ARG A 287 -5.00 -1.31 -1.87
CA ARG A 287 -3.72 -1.90 -1.43
C ARG A 287 -2.72 -0.85 -0.94
N ILE A 288 -2.72 0.34 -1.54
CA ILE A 288 -1.75 1.40 -1.24
C ILE A 288 -1.92 1.94 0.19
N PRO A 289 -3.11 2.45 0.60
CA PRO A 289 -3.30 2.94 1.95
C PRO A 289 -3.04 1.86 3.01
N VAL A 290 -3.39 0.59 2.74
CA VAL A 290 -3.09 -0.52 3.65
C VAL A 290 -1.57 -0.72 3.84
N GLY A 291 -0.78 -0.65 2.77
CA GLY A 291 0.69 -0.67 2.86
C GLY A 291 1.24 0.49 3.69
N LEU A 292 0.69 1.69 3.52
CA LEU A 292 1.10 2.88 4.25
C LEU A 292 0.68 2.89 5.73
N MET A 293 -0.38 2.19 6.11
CA MET A 293 -0.73 1.97 7.52
C MET A 293 0.40 1.28 8.29
N SER A 294 1.06 0.29 7.70
CA SER A 294 2.22 -0.37 8.31
C SER A 294 3.44 0.56 8.37
N SER A 295 3.68 1.39 7.35
CA SER A 295 4.76 2.39 7.35
C SER A 295 4.59 3.40 8.48
N ALA A 296 3.37 3.91 8.68
CA ALA A 296 3.04 4.85 9.75
C ALA A 296 3.35 4.25 11.13
N LYS A 297 3.01 2.97 11.35
CA LYS A 297 3.30 2.27 12.61
C LYS A 297 4.80 2.13 12.87
N LEU A 298 5.59 1.83 11.83
CA LEU A 298 7.05 1.73 11.94
C LEU A 298 7.67 3.07 12.36
N LEU A 299 7.30 4.15 11.69
CA LEU A 299 7.82 5.48 11.95
C LEU A 299 7.35 6.01 13.31
N SER A 300 6.08 5.80 13.66
CA SER A 300 5.54 6.23 14.95
C SER A 300 6.05 5.41 16.15
N ALA A 301 6.71 4.28 15.92
CA ALA A 301 7.36 3.51 16.98
C ALA A 301 8.73 4.10 17.40
N VAL A 302 9.36 4.89 16.56
CA VAL A 302 10.75 5.36 16.77
C VAL A 302 10.88 6.24 18.02
N GLU A 303 10.04 7.26 18.14
CA GLU A 303 10.11 8.22 19.25
C GLU A 303 9.87 7.60 20.63
N PRO A 304 8.82 6.81 20.86
CA PRO A 304 8.61 6.12 22.11
C PRO A 304 9.78 5.22 22.52
N ILE A 305 10.41 4.55 21.55
CA ILE A 305 11.59 3.72 21.82
C ILE A 305 12.77 4.58 22.28
N ILE A 306 13.05 5.70 21.62
CA ILE A 306 14.13 6.63 22.02
C ILE A 306 13.88 7.14 23.43
N ARG A 307 12.65 7.56 23.76
CA ARG A 307 12.30 8.01 25.11
C ARG A 307 12.53 6.94 26.17
N TYR A 308 12.02 5.75 25.93
CA TYR A 308 12.20 4.62 26.84
C TYR A 308 13.69 4.32 27.04
N HIS A 309 14.50 4.30 25.98
CA HIS A 309 15.93 4.06 26.05
C HIS A 309 16.66 5.09 26.92
N ARG A 310 16.29 6.37 26.82
CA ARG A 310 16.89 7.45 27.61
C ARG A 310 16.52 7.38 29.08
N GLN A 311 15.31 6.94 29.40
CA GLN A 311 14.84 6.76 30.77
C GLN A 311 15.39 5.48 31.42
N ARG A 312 15.84 4.53 30.64
CA ARG A 312 16.30 3.22 31.11
C ARG A 312 17.80 3.18 31.32
N PHE A 313 18.22 3.31 32.59
CA PHE A 313 19.64 3.24 32.95
C PHE A 313 20.20 1.82 32.85
N ARG A 314 21.44 1.71 32.36
CA ARG A 314 22.16 0.45 32.22
C ARG A 314 22.83 -0.01 33.54
N GLY A 315 22.09 -0.04 34.62
CA GLY A 315 22.60 -0.44 35.93
C GLY A 315 23.59 0.55 36.57
N GLY A 316 23.85 0.41 37.85
CA GLY A 316 24.77 1.24 38.61
C GLY A 316 24.26 2.67 38.88
N LYS A 317 25.05 3.43 39.62
CA LYS A 317 24.78 4.85 39.86
C LYS A 317 25.23 5.66 38.64
N ALA A 318 24.30 6.34 37.98
CA ALA A 318 24.59 7.28 36.94
C ALA A 318 24.36 8.71 37.47
N GLU A 319 25.25 9.63 37.19
CA GLU A 319 25.16 11.02 37.60
C GLU A 319 24.64 11.89 36.49
N PRO A 320 23.77 12.90 36.73
CA PRO A 320 23.30 13.85 35.75
C PRO A 320 24.48 14.50 34.97
N GLY A 321 24.28 14.68 33.66
CA GLY A 321 25.31 15.22 32.76
C GLY A 321 26.37 14.21 32.32
N THR A 322 26.23 12.94 32.69
CA THR A 322 27.07 11.87 32.14
C THR A 322 26.34 11.17 30.97
N PRO A 323 27.06 10.68 29.94
CA PRO A 323 26.44 9.99 28.82
C PRO A 323 25.53 8.83 29.23
N ARG A 324 25.89 8.14 30.30
CA ARG A 324 25.09 7.04 30.84
C ARG A 324 23.75 7.50 31.41
N TYR A 325 23.71 8.65 32.03
CA TYR A 325 22.49 9.27 32.57
C TYR A 325 21.62 9.81 31.44
N ASP A 326 22.23 10.55 30.51
CA ASP A 326 21.50 11.28 29.47
C ASP A 326 21.02 10.38 28.32
N GLN A 327 21.76 9.31 28.02
CA GLN A 327 21.49 8.41 26.90
C GLN A 327 20.90 7.05 27.32
N GLY A 328 21.06 6.63 28.60
CA GLY A 328 20.53 5.37 29.09
C GLY A 328 20.97 4.15 28.25
N ILE A 329 20.01 3.38 27.74
CA ILE A 329 20.27 2.21 26.89
C ILE A 329 20.85 2.61 25.52
N GLN A 330 20.68 3.85 25.09
CA GLN A 330 21.29 4.33 23.85
C GLN A 330 22.82 4.34 23.85
N MET A 331 23.45 4.15 25.00
CA MET A 331 24.87 3.83 25.05
C MET A 331 25.22 2.44 24.51
N ASN A 332 24.23 1.57 24.29
CA ASN A 332 24.44 0.26 23.71
C ASN A 332 24.37 0.35 22.18
N GLU A 333 25.47 0.04 21.54
CA GLU A 333 25.60 0.02 20.09
C GLU A 333 24.50 -0.84 19.45
N ASP A 334 24.22 -2.04 19.97
CA ASP A 334 23.18 -2.92 19.44
C ASP A 334 21.79 -2.26 19.40
N ALA A 335 21.39 -1.58 20.49
CA ALA A 335 20.10 -0.90 20.55
C ALA A 335 19.99 0.21 19.49
N MET A 336 21.07 0.99 19.31
CA MET A 336 21.11 2.08 18.33
C MET A 336 21.08 1.56 16.90
N LEU A 337 21.82 0.51 16.61
CA LEU A 337 21.91 -0.05 15.26
C LEU A 337 20.61 -0.73 14.84
N ARG A 338 19.91 -1.39 15.77
CA ARG A 338 18.59 -1.97 15.52
C ARG A 338 17.52 -0.88 15.33
N LEU A 339 17.60 0.23 16.07
CA LEU A 339 16.74 1.38 15.87
C LEU A 339 16.97 2.05 14.50
N ALA A 340 18.23 2.13 14.05
CA ALA A 340 18.56 2.59 12.70
C ALA A 340 17.96 1.70 11.60
N ASP A 341 18.00 0.37 11.76
CA ASP A 341 17.34 -0.56 10.85
C ASP A 341 15.82 -0.38 10.81
N LEU A 342 15.21 -0.18 11.98
CA LEU A 342 13.77 0.05 12.09
C LEU A 342 13.37 1.34 11.36
N TRP A 343 14.11 2.43 11.60
CA TRP A 343 13.83 3.72 10.96
C TRP A 343 14.04 3.66 9.45
N ALA A 344 15.15 3.10 8.98
CA ALA A 344 15.41 2.90 7.55
C ALA A 344 14.30 2.09 6.87
N THR A 345 13.78 1.05 7.54
CA THR A 345 12.63 0.27 7.06
C THR A 345 11.37 1.12 6.95
N GLY A 346 11.06 1.92 7.98
CA GLY A 346 9.88 2.79 8.00
C GLY A 346 9.88 3.83 6.90
N GLU A 347 11.02 4.48 6.66
CA GLU A 347 11.20 5.47 5.60
C GLU A 347 11.10 4.82 4.20
N ALA A 348 11.76 3.70 3.98
CA ALA A 348 11.68 2.98 2.71
C ALA A 348 10.26 2.48 2.40
N ALA A 349 9.53 2.00 3.42
CA ALA A 349 8.13 1.62 3.31
C ALA A 349 7.22 2.81 2.99
N SER A 350 7.50 3.97 3.61
CA SER A 350 6.81 5.23 3.34
C SER A 350 7.03 5.68 1.89
N SER A 351 8.29 5.70 1.44
CA SER A 351 8.65 6.08 0.08
C SER A 351 8.01 5.17 -0.97
N LEU A 352 8.04 3.85 -0.77
CA LEU A 352 7.37 2.89 -1.68
C LEU A 352 5.86 3.14 -1.72
N GLY A 353 5.21 3.34 -0.58
CA GLY A 353 3.77 3.54 -0.50
C GLY A 353 3.32 4.87 -1.13
N PHE A 354 4.00 5.97 -0.82
CA PHE A 354 3.65 7.27 -1.40
C PHE A 354 4.02 7.39 -2.87
N ALA A 355 5.07 6.72 -3.34
CA ALA A 355 5.37 6.63 -4.78
C ALA A 355 4.26 5.86 -5.52
N ALA A 356 3.78 4.75 -4.95
CA ALA A 356 2.65 4.00 -5.51
C ALA A 356 1.37 4.86 -5.54
N ALA A 357 1.09 5.67 -4.50
CA ALA A 357 -0.06 6.57 -4.46
C ALA A 357 0.02 7.65 -5.54
N ARG A 358 1.17 8.32 -5.67
CA ARG A 358 1.38 9.33 -6.73
C ARG A 358 1.31 8.73 -8.13
N LEU A 359 1.82 7.50 -8.31
CA LEU A 359 1.69 6.80 -9.60
C LEU A 359 0.22 6.50 -9.91
N ALA A 360 -0.55 5.99 -8.95
CA ALA A 360 -1.97 5.72 -9.13
C ALA A 360 -2.75 7.00 -9.49
N ASP A 361 -2.45 8.13 -8.85
CA ASP A 361 -3.07 9.42 -9.16
C ASP A 361 -2.77 9.90 -10.59
N ARG A 362 -1.59 9.60 -11.11
CA ARG A 362 -1.24 9.89 -12.51
C ARG A 362 -1.83 8.87 -13.49
N PHE A 363 -1.97 7.64 -13.07
CA PHE A 363 -2.45 6.53 -13.90
C PHE A 363 -3.96 6.61 -14.15
N ASP A 364 -4.76 6.96 -13.13
CA ASP A 364 -6.22 6.99 -13.21
C ASP A 364 -6.78 7.81 -14.40
N PRO A 365 -6.36 9.06 -14.65
CA PRO A 365 -6.83 9.82 -15.79
C PRO A 365 -6.35 9.23 -17.14
N ILE A 366 -5.16 8.64 -17.17
CA ILE A 366 -4.60 8.01 -18.39
C ILE A 366 -5.35 6.71 -18.71
N GLU A 367 -5.73 5.94 -17.71
CA GLU A 367 -6.55 4.74 -17.93
C GLU A 367 -7.93 5.09 -18.52
N ARG A 368 -8.58 6.14 -18.03
CA ARG A 368 -9.85 6.63 -18.59
C ARG A 368 -9.68 7.13 -20.02
N GLU A 369 -8.59 7.83 -20.30
CA GLU A 369 -8.28 8.32 -21.64
C GLU A 369 -8.02 7.18 -22.62
N LYS A 370 -7.28 6.15 -22.21
CA LYS A 370 -7.11 4.91 -22.99
C LYS A 370 -8.47 4.26 -23.31
N ASP A 371 -9.37 4.18 -22.32
CA ASP A 371 -10.71 3.60 -22.52
C ASP A 371 -11.51 4.40 -23.56
N ARG A 372 -11.45 5.74 -23.48
CA ARG A 372 -12.07 6.65 -24.45
C ARG A 372 -11.51 6.45 -25.87
N VAL A 373 -10.19 6.37 -26.00
CA VAL A 373 -9.52 6.13 -27.31
C VAL A 373 -9.97 4.80 -27.92
N PHE A 374 -10.06 3.75 -27.12
CA PHE A 374 -10.51 2.43 -27.60
C PHE A 374 -12.00 2.43 -27.96
N GLU A 375 -12.84 3.13 -27.22
CA GLU A 375 -14.26 3.28 -27.54
C GLU A 375 -14.45 4.00 -28.88
N GLU A 376 -13.76 5.13 -29.11
CA GLU A 376 -13.78 5.88 -30.37
C GLU A 376 -13.29 5.05 -31.57
N GLN A 377 -12.33 4.16 -31.34
CA GLN A 377 -11.82 3.23 -32.35
C GLN A 377 -12.66 1.98 -32.55
N GLY A 378 -13.72 1.79 -31.75
CA GLY A 378 -14.56 0.58 -31.77
C GLY A 378 -13.82 -0.68 -31.29
N VAL A 379 -12.77 -0.53 -30.48
CA VAL A 379 -11.97 -1.64 -29.91
C VAL A 379 -12.54 -2.04 -28.55
N THR A 380 -13.60 -2.84 -28.56
CA THR A 380 -14.34 -3.23 -27.34
C THR A 380 -13.84 -4.49 -26.64
N SER A 381 -13.11 -5.36 -27.36
CA SER A 381 -12.64 -6.63 -26.80
C SER A 381 -11.26 -6.46 -26.15
N VAL A 382 -11.09 -6.94 -24.91
CA VAL A 382 -9.83 -6.95 -24.16
C VAL A 382 -8.67 -7.52 -24.97
N ARG A 383 -8.91 -8.61 -25.72
CA ARG A 383 -7.89 -9.21 -26.59
C ARG A 383 -7.43 -8.26 -27.70
N LYS A 384 -8.35 -7.51 -28.30
CA LYS A 384 -8.00 -6.49 -29.31
C LYS A 384 -7.25 -5.34 -28.69
N GLN A 385 -7.71 -4.83 -27.52
CA GLN A 385 -7.00 -3.79 -26.78
C GLN A 385 -5.55 -4.19 -26.48
N MET A 386 -5.33 -5.41 -25.95
CA MET A 386 -3.97 -5.93 -25.73
C MET A 386 -3.13 -6.01 -27.01
N THR A 387 -3.76 -6.27 -28.17
CA THR A 387 -3.06 -6.30 -29.45
C THR A 387 -2.64 -4.89 -29.89
N GLU A 388 -3.49 -3.89 -29.68
CA GLU A 388 -3.15 -2.49 -29.98
C GLU A 388 -2.05 -1.97 -29.04
N LEU A 389 -2.12 -2.27 -27.74
CA LEU A 389 -1.08 -1.90 -26.77
C LEU A 389 0.29 -2.53 -27.10
N LYS A 390 0.31 -3.74 -27.65
CA LYS A 390 1.57 -4.33 -28.12
C LYS A 390 2.23 -3.56 -29.28
N LYS A 391 1.44 -2.87 -30.12
CA LYS A 391 1.98 -2.09 -31.23
C LYS A 391 2.69 -0.81 -30.79
N VAL A 392 2.40 -0.31 -29.60
CA VAL A 392 3.05 0.89 -29.06
C VAL A 392 4.24 0.58 -28.16
N ALA A 393 4.57 -0.71 -27.94
CA ALA A 393 5.64 -1.12 -27.03
C ALA A 393 7.00 -0.48 -27.38
N ASP A 394 7.39 -0.49 -28.66
CA ASP A 394 8.67 0.10 -29.10
C ASP A 394 8.69 1.63 -28.89
N ARG A 395 7.55 2.30 -29.09
CA ARG A 395 7.40 3.74 -28.82
C ARG A 395 7.45 4.04 -27.33
N THR A 396 6.96 3.11 -26.50
CA THR A 396 7.05 3.23 -25.05
C THR A 396 8.49 3.05 -24.56
N VAL A 397 9.27 2.14 -25.16
CA VAL A 397 10.71 2.03 -24.89
C VAL A 397 11.43 3.32 -25.31
N GLU A 398 11.17 3.84 -26.53
CA GLU A 398 11.71 5.12 -26.99
C GLU A 398 11.39 6.27 -26.01
N TYR A 399 10.15 6.32 -25.51
CA TYR A 399 9.75 7.29 -24.47
C TYR A 399 10.61 7.19 -23.22
N LEU A 400 10.81 5.98 -22.70
CA LEU A 400 11.60 5.75 -21.49
C LEU A 400 13.07 6.16 -21.68
N ASP A 401 13.66 5.83 -22.80
CA ASP A 401 15.03 6.21 -23.14
C ASP A 401 15.20 7.74 -23.23
N LEU A 402 14.23 8.42 -23.87
CA LEU A 402 14.25 9.88 -23.97
C LEU A 402 13.94 10.55 -22.63
N ALA A 403 13.09 9.97 -21.80
CA ALA A 403 12.82 10.48 -20.45
C ALA A 403 14.07 10.39 -19.53
N ALA A 404 14.92 9.38 -19.75
CA ALA A 404 16.20 9.25 -19.07
C ALA A 404 17.30 10.20 -19.61
N ALA A 405 17.10 10.77 -20.82
CA ALA A 405 18.02 11.71 -21.47
C ALA A 405 17.23 12.79 -22.27
N PRO A 406 16.49 13.68 -21.55
CA PRO A 406 15.52 14.60 -22.20
C PRO A 406 16.15 15.58 -23.20
N GLU A 407 17.41 15.90 -23.03
CA GLU A 407 18.16 16.79 -23.93
C GLU A 407 18.41 16.18 -25.32
N ALA A 408 18.31 14.85 -25.45
CA ALA A 408 18.61 14.15 -26.71
C ALA A 408 17.60 14.48 -27.82
N ASN A 409 16.31 14.55 -27.51
CA ASN A 409 15.26 14.94 -28.46
C ASN A 409 13.99 15.45 -27.74
N PRO A 410 13.99 16.70 -27.27
CA PRO A 410 12.85 17.25 -26.50
C PRO A 410 11.52 17.25 -27.27
N ALA A 411 11.55 17.49 -28.58
CA ALA A 411 10.34 17.52 -29.41
C ALA A 411 9.68 16.13 -29.52
N ARG A 412 10.49 15.10 -29.69
CA ARG A 412 10.00 13.72 -29.75
C ARG A 412 9.52 13.23 -28.39
N LEU A 413 10.21 13.62 -27.31
CA LEU A 413 9.76 13.32 -25.94
C LEU A 413 8.37 13.90 -25.71
N ALA A 414 8.14 15.18 -26.02
CA ALA A 414 6.84 15.82 -25.86
C ALA A 414 5.73 15.15 -26.70
N GLU A 415 6.04 14.68 -27.92
CA GLU A 415 5.09 13.92 -28.73
C GLU A 415 4.68 12.60 -28.05
N LEU A 416 5.63 11.86 -27.50
CA LEU A 416 5.38 10.58 -26.84
C LEU A 416 4.70 10.77 -25.45
N GLU A 417 4.98 11.87 -24.76
CA GLU A 417 4.26 12.25 -23.53
C GLU A 417 2.79 12.56 -23.79
N ALA A 418 2.46 13.11 -24.95
CA ALA A 418 1.09 13.42 -25.35
C ALA A 418 0.31 12.18 -25.85
N ASP A 419 0.97 11.04 -26.08
CA ASP A 419 0.30 9.82 -26.54
C ASP A 419 -0.27 9.01 -25.37
N PRO A 420 -1.60 8.93 -25.22
CA PRO A 420 -2.22 8.26 -24.07
C PRO A 420 -1.94 6.76 -24.02
N LEU A 421 -1.74 6.09 -25.17
CA LEU A 421 -1.44 4.65 -25.17
C LEU A 421 0.01 4.36 -24.78
N VAL A 422 0.95 5.23 -25.12
CA VAL A 422 2.34 5.17 -24.63
C VAL A 422 2.38 5.37 -23.14
N GLN A 423 1.72 6.43 -22.63
CA GLN A 423 1.66 6.74 -21.19
C GLN A 423 0.96 5.62 -20.42
N TYR A 424 -0.15 5.10 -20.93
CA TYR A 424 -0.83 3.97 -20.32
C TYR A 424 0.08 2.74 -20.21
N SER A 425 0.74 2.35 -21.33
CA SER A 425 1.55 1.13 -21.35
C SER A 425 2.70 1.15 -20.34
N TRP A 426 3.36 2.29 -20.19
CA TRP A 426 4.41 2.48 -19.20
C TRP A 426 3.86 2.46 -17.77
N MET A 427 2.82 3.28 -17.50
CA MET A 427 2.28 3.39 -16.14
C MET A 427 1.63 2.09 -15.67
N ASP A 428 0.94 1.36 -16.55
CA ASP A 428 0.37 0.04 -16.26
C ASP A 428 1.46 -0.97 -15.89
N ALA A 429 2.55 -1.03 -16.67
CA ALA A 429 3.68 -1.91 -16.38
C ALA A 429 4.29 -1.62 -14.99
N LEU A 430 4.39 -0.34 -14.61
CA LEU A 430 4.97 0.07 -13.33
C LEU A 430 3.97 -0.11 -12.17
N ALA A 431 2.70 0.26 -12.35
CA ALA A 431 1.66 0.16 -11.32
C ALA A 431 1.41 -1.30 -10.90
N ASN A 432 1.39 -2.22 -11.87
CA ASN A 432 1.25 -3.66 -11.64
C ASN A 432 2.43 -4.30 -10.88
N VAL A 433 3.51 -3.56 -10.66
CA VAL A 433 4.63 -3.97 -9.82
C VAL A 433 4.68 -3.19 -8.51
N LEU A 434 4.60 -1.86 -8.54
CA LEU A 434 4.75 -1.04 -7.33
C LEU A 434 3.61 -1.23 -6.33
N ILE A 435 2.36 -1.33 -6.80
CA ILE A 435 1.19 -1.44 -5.92
C ILE A 435 1.19 -2.77 -5.14
N PRO A 436 1.33 -3.95 -5.79
CA PRO A 436 1.44 -5.19 -5.02
C PRO A 436 2.72 -5.27 -4.19
N ALA A 437 3.85 -4.67 -4.63
CA ALA A 437 5.07 -4.60 -3.84
C ALA A 437 4.89 -3.77 -2.56
N CYS A 438 4.24 -2.61 -2.65
CA CYS A 438 3.87 -1.79 -1.50
C CYS A 438 3.08 -2.61 -0.47
N LYS A 439 2.00 -3.28 -0.92
CA LYS A 439 1.18 -4.10 -0.04
C LYS A 439 1.99 -5.26 0.58
N LEU A 440 2.75 -5.99 -0.24
CA LEU A 440 3.51 -7.16 0.19
C LEU A 440 4.63 -6.83 1.18
N TRP A 441 5.50 -5.89 0.81
CA TRP A 441 6.70 -5.61 1.59
C TRP A 441 6.38 -4.79 2.83
N ASN A 442 5.57 -3.73 2.69
CA ASN A 442 5.24 -2.85 3.79
C ASN A 442 4.47 -3.57 4.89
N THR A 443 3.51 -4.45 4.55
CA THR A 443 2.75 -5.17 5.57
C THR A 443 3.49 -6.42 6.06
N GLY A 444 4.03 -7.25 5.18
CA GLY A 444 4.69 -8.51 5.56
C GLY A 444 6.00 -8.28 6.29
N TYR A 445 6.96 -7.58 5.66
CA TYR A 445 8.22 -7.26 6.31
C TYR A 445 8.04 -6.20 7.41
N GLY A 446 7.12 -5.25 7.23
CA GLY A 446 6.78 -4.26 8.25
C GLY A 446 6.32 -4.88 9.57
N ALA A 447 5.50 -5.93 9.54
CA ALA A 447 5.12 -6.66 10.76
C ALA A 447 6.34 -7.31 11.45
N THR A 448 7.28 -7.86 10.68
CA THR A 448 8.53 -8.40 11.20
C THR A 448 9.38 -7.31 11.87
N ALA A 449 9.49 -6.14 11.26
CA ALA A 449 10.23 -5.01 11.81
C ALA A 449 9.54 -4.44 13.07
N LEU A 450 8.22 -4.41 13.13
CA LEU A 450 7.47 -4.01 14.34
C LEU A 450 7.66 -4.99 15.50
N ARG A 451 7.82 -6.29 15.24
CA ARG A 451 8.23 -7.25 16.28
C ARG A 451 9.57 -6.84 16.91
N GLU A 452 10.53 -6.39 16.08
CA GLU A 452 11.81 -5.87 16.59
C GLU A 452 11.61 -4.58 17.41
N ALA A 453 10.71 -3.70 16.99
CA ALA A 453 10.36 -2.49 17.77
C ALA A 453 9.88 -2.83 19.19
N VAL A 454 8.98 -3.81 19.33
CA VAL A 454 8.53 -4.31 20.64
C VAL A 454 9.71 -4.84 21.44
N SER A 455 10.61 -5.60 20.83
CA SER A 455 11.78 -6.17 21.47
C SER A 455 12.76 -5.12 22.01
N LEU A 456 12.85 -3.95 21.38
CA LEU A 456 13.72 -2.84 21.80
C LEU A 456 13.33 -2.22 23.15
N VAL A 457 12.09 -2.38 23.60
CA VAL A 457 11.63 -1.96 24.92
C VAL A 457 11.43 -3.13 25.89
N GLY A 458 11.72 -4.35 25.46
CA GLY A 458 11.63 -5.55 26.26
C GLY A 458 10.20 -5.90 26.70
N GLY A 459 10.04 -6.48 27.90
CA GLY A 459 8.73 -6.88 28.42
C GLY A 459 7.73 -5.74 28.58
N TYR A 460 8.19 -4.51 28.72
CA TYR A 460 7.30 -3.35 28.77
C TYR A 460 6.55 -3.15 27.43
N GLY A 461 7.16 -3.52 26.32
CA GLY A 461 6.56 -3.37 24.98
C GLY A 461 5.26 -4.13 24.74
N ILE A 462 4.92 -5.11 25.61
CA ILE A 462 3.66 -5.88 25.53
C ILE A 462 2.58 -5.42 26.51
N THR A 463 2.84 -4.36 27.29
CA THR A 463 1.88 -3.83 28.27
C THR A 463 1.02 -2.72 27.63
N GLU A 464 -0.18 -2.52 28.17
CA GLU A 464 -1.12 -1.51 27.67
C GLU A 464 -0.65 -0.07 27.92
N ASP A 465 0.17 0.14 28.96
CA ASP A 465 0.74 1.42 29.34
C ASP A 465 2.08 1.73 28.66
N CYS A 466 2.53 0.86 27.75
CA CYS A 466 3.73 1.10 26.97
C CYS A 466 3.55 2.28 26.02
N PRO A 467 4.39 3.34 26.09
CA PRO A 467 4.31 4.46 25.17
C PRO A 467 4.33 4.03 23.71
N GLY A 468 3.48 4.65 22.90
CA GLY A 468 3.39 4.38 21.49
C GLY A 468 2.60 3.12 21.13
N PHE A 469 2.01 2.41 22.10
CA PHE A 469 1.15 1.24 21.87
C PHE A 469 1.80 0.15 20.98
N LEU A 470 3.07 -0.17 21.24
CA LEU A 470 3.93 -0.95 20.33
C LEU A 470 3.38 -2.34 20.01
N PHE A 471 2.86 -3.07 21.00
CA PHE A 471 2.27 -4.39 20.78
C PHE A 471 1.03 -4.31 19.88
N HIS A 472 0.18 -3.33 20.08
CA HIS A 472 -0.99 -3.12 19.24
C HIS A 472 -0.59 -2.85 17.79
N LYS A 473 0.42 -2.01 17.57
CA LYS A 473 0.96 -1.71 16.23
C LYS A 473 1.49 -2.96 15.53
N TRP A 474 2.22 -3.81 16.26
CA TRP A 474 2.70 -5.07 15.71
C TRP A 474 1.55 -6.01 15.35
N GLY A 475 0.60 -6.22 16.28
CA GLY A 475 -0.56 -7.07 16.05
C GLY A 475 -1.42 -6.60 14.88
N ASP A 476 -1.68 -5.29 14.81
CA ASP A 476 -2.46 -4.67 13.72
C ASP A 476 -1.77 -4.85 12.36
N ALA A 477 -0.45 -4.66 12.28
CA ALA A 477 0.30 -4.85 11.03
C ALA A 477 0.27 -6.31 10.55
N GLN A 478 0.23 -7.28 11.46
CA GLN A 478 0.08 -8.69 11.08
C GLN A 478 -1.28 -8.96 10.41
N LEU A 479 -2.35 -8.31 10.83
CA LEU A 479 -3.65 -8.43 10.15
C LEU A 479 -3.61 -7.75 8.77
N GLU A 480 -2.95 -6.61 8.65
CA GLU A 480 -2.81 -5.89 7.38
C GLU A 480 -2.14 -6.73 6.29
N ALA A 481 -1.27 -7.67 6.64
CA ALA A 481 -0.70 -8.63 5.70
C ALA A 481 -1.72 -9.63 5.12
N THR A 482 -2.92 -9.72 5.67
CA THR A 482 -3.90 -10.76 5.33
C THR A 482 -5.10 -10.29 4.51
N TYR A 483 -5.56 -9.05 4.63
CA TYR A 483 -6.69 -8.54 3.85
C TYR A 483 -6.26 -7.72 2.63
N GLU A 484 -7.17 -7.32 1.76
CA GLU A 484 -6.90 -6.69 0.44
C GLU A 484 -5.99 -7.55 -0.47
N GLY A 485 -6.13 -8.87 -0.33
CA GLY A 485 -5.27 -9.88 -0.92
C GLY A 485 -4.08 -10.20 -0.01
N PRO A 486 -4.03 -11.43 0.56
CA PRO A 486 -2.93 -11.87 1.39
C PRO A 486 -1.60 -11.89 0.62
N GLU A 487 -0.49 -12.00 1.36
CA GLU A 487 0.86 -12.00 0.78
C GLU A 487 1.02 -12.96 -0.42
N VAL A 488 0.39 -14.12 -0.35
CA VAL A 488 0.42 -15.12 -1.43
C VAL A 488 -0.21 -14.60 -2.73
N VAL A 489 -1.25 -13.78 -2.61
CA VAL A 489 -1.91 -13.14 -3.77
C VAL A 489 -1.02 -12.07 -4.37
N GLN A 490 -0.36 -11.26 -3.53
CA GLN A 490 0.59 -10.24 -4.00
C GLN A 490 1.81 -10.89 -4.68
N ARG A 491 2.38 -11.93 -4.09
CA ARG A 491 3.51 -12.67 -4.71
C ARG A 491 3.12 -13.31 -6.03
N ARG A 492 1.88 -13.84 -6.15
CA ARG A 492 1.38 -14.38 -7.42
C ARG A 492 1.24 -13.29 -8.48
N HIS A 493 0.71 -12.13 -8.11
CA HIS A 493 0.59 -10.97 -8.99
C HIS A 493 1.99 -10.54 -9.48
N LEU A 494 2.90 -10.27 -8.55
CA LEU A 494 4.29 -9.90 -8.88
C LEU A 494 4.99 -10.96 -9.75
N GLY A 495 4.84 -12.24 -9.43
CA GLY A 495 5.40 -13.34 -10.22
C GLY A 495 4.94 -13.37 -11.67
N ALA A 496 3.80 -12.75 -11.99
CA ALA A 496 3.33 -12.57 -13.36
C ALA A 496 3.81 -11.26 -13.99
N THR A 497 3.83 -10.17 -13.24
CA THR A 497 4.03 -8.81 -13.77
C THR A 497 5.47 -8.32 -13.75
N MET A 498 6.32 -8.83 -12.84
CA MET A 498 7.74 -8.45 -12.77
C MET A 498 8.57 -8.87 -14.00
N THR A 499 7.99 -9.70 -14.88
CA THR A 499 8.62 -10.10 -16.15
C THR A 499 8.20 -9.20 -17.33
N ASN A 500 7.40 -8.16 -17.10
CA ASN A 500 6.98 -7.24 -18.16
C ASN A 500 8.21 -6.56 -18.78
N PRO A 501 8.39 -6.60 -20.13
CA PRO A 501 9.56 -6.03 -20.76
C PRO A 501 9.75 -4.54 -20.54
N LEU A 502 8.66 -3.74 -20.46
CA LEU A 502 8.73 -2.30 -20.18
C LEU A 502 9.20 -2.03 -18.77
N PHE A 503 8.72 -2.82 -17.79
CA PHE A 503 9.21 -2.72 -16.41
C PHE A 503 10.69 -3.10 -16.31
N LEU A 504 11.12 -4.18 -16.96
CA LEU A 504 12.53 -4.60 -16.95
C LEU A 504 13.43 -3.57 -17.64
N HIS A 505 12.97 -2.93 -18.70
CA HIS A 505 13.69 -1.83 -19.35
C HIS A 505 13.85 -0.64 -18.39
N GLN A 506 12.76 -0.21 -17.76
CA GLN A 506 12.80 0.85 -16.74
C GLN A 506 13.73 0.51 -15.57
N LEU A 507 13.72 -0.73 -15.10
CA LEU A 507 14.60 -1.18 -14.02
C LEU A 507 16.07 -1.11 -14.43
N GLY A 508 16.39 -1.39 -15.71
CA GLY A 508 17.71 -1.21 -16.28
C GLY A 508 18.16 0.26 -16.27
N LEU A 509 17.29 1.17 -16.70
CA LEU A 509 17.57 2.63 -16.67
C LEU A 509 17.82 3.12 -15.24
N TRP A 510 17.08 2.61 -14.26
CA TRP A 510 17.31 2.94 -12.85
C TRP A 510 18.69 2.46 -12.36
N ALA A 511 19.13 1.27 -12.78
CA ALA A 511 20.46 0.79 -12.42
C ALA A 511 21.57 1.68 -13.02
N ASP A 512 21.40 2.13 -14.27
CA ASP A 512 22.35 3.01 -14.97
C ASP A 512 22.39 4.40 -14.31
N GLU A 513 21.27 4.92 -13.84
CA GLU A 513 21.19 6.17 -13.09
C GLU A 513 21.92 6.05 -11.74
N LEU A 514 21.66 4.98 -11.00
CA LEU A 514 22.34 4.72 -9.73
C LEU A 514 23.85 4.55 -9.89
N ASP A 515 24.33 3.94 -10.99
CA ASP A 515 25.75 3.85 -11.30
C ASP A 515 26.38 5.25 -11.52
N LYS A 516 25.65 6.17 -12.21
CA LYS A 516 26.09 7.57 -12.38
C LYS A 516 26.14 8.30 -11.05
N GLN A 517 25.16 8.13 -10.20
CA GLN A 517 25.12 8.71 -8.85
C GLN A 517 26.24 8.15 -7.97
N ALA A 518 26.49 6.83 -8.00
CA ALA A 518 27.59 6.21 -7.27
C ALA A 518 28.97 6.71 -7.73
N ALA A 519 29.13 6.99 -9.02
CA ALA A 519 30.38 7.57 -9.55
C ALA A 519 30.58 9.02 -9.09
N ALA A 520 29.49 9.80 -8.93
CA ALA A 520 29.52 11.18 -8.43
C ALA A 520 29.71 11.23 -6.91
N ASP A 521 29.11 10.33 -6.15
CA ASP A 521 29.22 10.21 -4.69
C ASP A 521 29.41 8.75 -4.27
N PRO A 522 30.66 8.25 -4.22
CA PRO A 522 30.93 6.85 -3.83
C PRO A 522 30.53 6.51 -2.39
N GLN A 523 30.27 7.51 -1.55
CA GLN A 523 29.89 7.30 -0.15
C GLN A 523 28.36 7.19 0.05
N SER A 524 27.57 7.48 -0.98
CA SER A 524 26.10 7.39 -0.92
C SER A 524 25.58 5.97 -0.68
N GLY A 525 26.37 4.93 -1.02
CA GLY A 525 25.98 3.52 -0.87
C GLY A 525 25.04 3.00 -1.97
N VAL A 526 24.64 3.86 -2.92
CA VAL A 526 23.70 3.47 -4.00
C VAL A 526 24.29 2.48 -5.01
N CYS A 527 25.65 2.35 -5.05
CA CYS A 527 26.33 1.30 -5.81
C CYS A 527 25.78 -0.11 -5.46
N SER A 528 25.55 -0.38 -4.18
CA SER A 528 25.04 -1.67 -3.73
C SER A 528 23.65 -1.97 -4.31
N LEU A 529 22.82 -0.94 -4.45
CA LEU A 529 21.49 -1.04 -5.03
C LEU A 529 21.53 -1.24 -6.55
N ALA A 530 22.40 -0.51 -7.28
CA ALA A 530 22.62 -0.73 -8.70
C ALA A 530 23.03 -2.19 -9.00
N GLN A 531 23.99 -2.69 -8.24
CA GLN A 531 24.45 -4.08 -8.40
C GLN A 531 23.39 -5.12 -7.98
N ALA A 532 22.55 -4.80 -6.99
CA ALA A 532 21.42 -5.66 -6.62
C ALA A 532 20.39 -5.77 -7.77
N ILE A 533 20.08 -4.68 -8.45
CA ILE A 533 19.20 -4.68 -9.64
C ILE A 533 19.80 -5.58 -10.73
N ARG A 534 21.09 -5.41 -11.04
CA ARG A 534 21.79 -6.21 -12.07
C ARG A 534 21.81 -7.70 -11.73
N LEU A 535 22.10 -8.05 -10.49
CA LEU A 535 22.12 -9.43 -10.02
C LEU A 535 20.72 -10.05 -10.07
N TRP A 536 19.69 -9.32 -9.65
CA TRP A 536 18.30 -9.76 -9.70
C TRP A 536 17.83 -9.97 -11.15
N THR A 537 18.10 -9.01 -12.04
CA THR A 537 17.73 -9.10 -13.46
C THR A 537 18.42 -10.28 -14.15
N TRP A 538 19.72 -10.46 -13.90
CA TRP A 538 20.46 -11.61 -14.41
C TRP A 538 19.86 -12.93 -13.89
N THR A 539 19.52 -12.99 -12.60
CA THR A 539 18.92 -14.19 -11.99
C THR A 539 17.57 -14.51 -12.62
N LEU A 540 16.71 -13.50 -12.84
CA LEU A 540 15.43 -13.69 -13.52
C LEU A 540 15.62 -14.29 -14.92
N ASP A 541 16.52 -13.71 -15.72
CA ASP A 541 16.83 -14.18 -17.07
C ASP A 541 17.36 -15.62 -17.07
N TYR A 542 18.27 -15.93 -16.15
CA TYR A 542 18.80 -17.30 -15.95
C TYR A 542 17.68 -18.30 -15.63
N LEU A 543 16.80 -17.97 -14.68
CA LEU A 543 15.71 -18.85 -14.27
C LEU A 543 14.65 -19.06 -15.38
N GLN A 544 14.44 -18.07 -16.25
CA GLN A 544 13.54 -18.19 -17.40
C GLN A 544 14.10 -19.12 -18.50
N LYS A 545 15.41 -19.18 -18.63
CA LYS A 545 16.13 -19.97 -19.66
C LYS A 545 16.52 -21.36 -19.20
N THR A 546 16.55 -21.62 -17.89
CA THR A 546 17.09 -22.84 -17.30
C THR A 546 15.98 -23.79 -16.86
N ASN A 547 16.22 -25.09 -17.01
CA ASN A 547 15.38 -26.15 -16.48
C ASN A 547 16.07 -26.79 -15.27
N ASP A 548 15.28 -27.43 -14.40
CA ASP A 548 15.81 -28.29 -13.35
C ASP A 548 16.32 -29.62 -13.92
N PRO A 549 17.01 -30.47 -13.10
CA PRO A 549 17.51 -31.79 -13.55
C PRO A 549 16.44 -32.74 -14.10
N GLU A 550 15.17 -32.48 -13.79
CA GLU A 550 14.01 -33.24 -14.29
C GLU A 550 13.43 -32.66 -15.59
N GLY A 551 14.04 -31.61 -16.16
CA GLY A 551 13.63 -30.97 -17.40
C GLY A 551 12.48 -29.96 -17.26
N ARG A 552 12.05 -29.60 -16.04
CA ARG A 552 10.98 -28.63 -15.79
C ARG A 552 11.55 -27.22 -15.77
N LYS A 553 10.86 -26.25 -16.40
CA LYS A 553 11.26 -24.84 -16.33
C LYS A 553 11.40 -24.36 -14.89
N LEU A 554 12.49 -23.68 -14.57
CA LEU A 554 12.69 -23.09 -13.24
C LEU A 554 11.69 -21.95 -13.02
N TYR A 555 11.60 -21.00 -13.93
CA TYR A 555 10.59 -19.93 -13.84
C TYR A 555 9.27 -20.39 -14.46
N HIS A 556 8.28 -20.63 -13.60
CA HIS A 556 6.93 -21.01 -14.03
C HIS A 556 5.91 -20.59 -12.94
N PRO A 557 4.70 -20.09 -13.29
CA PRO A 557 3.70 -19.62 -12.30
C PRO A 557 3.33 -20.66 -11.22
N LYS A 558 3.40 -21.94 -11.53
CA LYS A 558 3.17 -23.03 -10.55
C LYS A 558 4.38 -23.33 -9.65
N ARG A 559 5.55 -22.76 -9.93
CA ARG A 559 6.77 -22.95 -9.13
C ARG A 559 6.93 -21.79 -8.14
N GLN A 560 6.04 -21.74 -7.18
CA GLN A 560 5.99 -20.68 -6.17
C GLN A 560 7.28 -20.64 -5.31
N GLY A 561 7.97 -21.77 -5.12
CA GLY A 561 9.29 -21.81 -4.46
C GLY A 561 10.40 -21.08 -5.22
N VAL A 562 10.18 -20.69 -6.47
CA VAL A 562 11.10 -19.87 -7.28
C VAL A 562 10.57 -18.45 -7.45
N THR A 563 9.30 -18.31 -7.88
CA THR A 563 8.74 -17.00 -8.23
C THR A 563 8.50 -16.11 -7.00
N PHE A 564 8.13 -16.67 -5.85
CA PHE A 564 7.83 -15.91 -4.65
C PHE A 564 9.08 -15.31 -3.97
N PRO A 565 10.15 -16.07 -3.70
CA PRO A 565 11.37 -15.46 -3.18
C PRO A 565 11.95 -14.38 -4.10
N LEU A 566 11.87 -14.58 -5.42
CA LEU A 566 12.34 -13.59 -6.38
C LEU A 566 11.48 -12.30 -6.36
N ALA A 567 10.17 -12.43 -6.17
CA ALA A 567 9.27 -11.29 -5.97
C ALA A 567 9.56 -10.55 -4.66
N ASP A 568 9.80 -11.27 -3.56
CA ASP A 568 10.19 -10.67 -2.28
C ASP A 568 11.52 -9.89 -2.41
N ALA A 569 12.51 -10.44 -3.11
CA ALA A 569 13.78 -9.76 -3.38
C ALA A 569 13.59 -8.47 -4.20
N LEU A 570 12.69 -8.49 -5.19
CA LEU A 570 12.34 -7.29 -5.95
C LEU A 570 11.74 -6.20 -5.06
N CYS A 571 10.88 -6.57 -4.10
CA CYS A 571 10.28 -5.58 -3.19
C CYS A 571 11.34 -4.84 -2.35
N TRP A 572 12.41 -5.50 -1.92
CA TRP A 572 13.53 -4.88 -1.24
C TRP A 572 14.24 -3.84 -2.13
N ILE A 573 14.46 -4.16 -3.40
CA ILE A 573 15.03 -3.23 -4.40
C ILE A 573 14.14 -1.99 -4.52
N LEU A 574 12.84 -2.20 -4.76
CA LEU A 574 11.90 -1.11 -5.01
C LEU A 574 11.78 -0.17 -3.81
N ALA A 575 11.71 -0.71 -2.59
CA ALA A 575 11.64 0.09 -1.39
C ALA A 575 12.91 0.94 -1.18
N ALA A 576 14.09 0.36 -1.40
CA ALA A 576 15.36 1.07 -1.27
C ALA A 576 15.53 2.14 -2.38
N TYR A 577 15.17 1.81 -3.62
CA TYR A 577 15.25 2.72 -4.75
C TYR A 577 14.36 3.96 -4.57
N LEU A 578 13.09 3.75 -4.22
CA LEU A 578 12.16 4.86 -4.04
C LEU A 578 12.50 5.73 -2.82
N PHE A 579 13.10 5.14 -1.79
CA PHE A 579 13.65 5.91 -0.68
C PHE A 579 14.83 6.77 -1.12
N GLU A 580 15.72 6.25 -1.94
CA GLU A 580 16.81 7.03 -2.53
C GLU A 580 16.27 8.20 -3.35
N GLN A 581 15.28 7.97 -4.22
CA GLN A 581 14.67 9.03 -5.03
C GLN A 581 14.02 10.13 -4.17
N ASP A 582 13.34 9.76 -3.09
CA ASP A 582 12.75 10.73 -2.16
C ASP A 582 13.83 11.58 -1.45
N VAL A 583 14.99 10.98 -1.10
CA VAL A 583 16.09 11.68 -0.47
C VAL A 583 16.83 12.57 -1.48
N ALA A 584 17.01 12.12 -2.72
CA ALA A 584 17.58 12.94 -3.79
C ALA A 584 16.70 14.17 -4.07
N GLU A 585 15.39 14.01 -4.10
CA GLU A 585 14.46 15.14 -4.24
C GLU A 585 14.50 16.08 -3.01
N LEU A 586 14.56 15.54 -1.79
CA LEU A 586 14.71 16.34 -0.58
C LEU A 586 15.99 17.23 -0.62
N LYS A 587 17.11 16.67 -1.07
CA LYS A 587 18.38 17.41 -1.21
C LYS A 587 18.28 18.54 -2.24
N THR A 588 17.56 18.34 -3.33
CA THR A 588 17.49 19.31 -4.43
C THR A 588 16.42 20.36 -4.23
N LYS A 589 15.25 19.99 -3.70
CA LYS A 589 14.07 20.87 -3.58
C LYS A 589 13.69 21.23 -2.14
N GLY A 590 14.26 20.57 -1.14
CA GLY A 590 13.88 20.79 0.26
C GLY A 590 14.09 22.23 0.74
N SER A 591 15.05 22.95 0.16
CA SER A 591 15.27 24.37 0.47
C SER A 591 14.14 25.31 0.02
N GLU A 592 13.26 24.87 -0.87
CA GLU A 592 12.11 25.63 -1.36
C GLU A 592 10.98 25.67 -0.32
N ASN A 593 10.95 24.72 0.61
CA ASN A 593 9.93 24.63 1.66
C ASN A 593 10.47 25.19 2.99
N PRO A 594 9.85 26.27 3.56
CA PRO A 594 10.31 26.88 4.80
C PRO A 594 10.37 25.95 6.01
N VAL A 595 9.51 24.95 6.06
CA VAL A 595 9.45 23.96 7.17
C VAL A 595 10.68 23.06 7.20
N VAL A 596 11.25 22.79 6.02
CA VAL A 596 12.38 21.87 5.85
C VAL A 596 13.70 22.60 5.73
N ALA A 597 13.70 23.80 5.16
CA ALA A 597 14.92 24.54 4.75
C ALA A 597 15.92 24.74 5.89
N GLU A 598 15.48 25.12 7.09
CA GLU A 598 16.37 25.39 8.22
C GLU A 598 17.13 24.15 8.68
N GLY A 599 16.48 23.00 8.72
CA GLY A 599 17.08 21.72 9.15
C GLY A 599 17.70 20.89 8.04
N LEU A 600 17.60 21.33 6.77
CA LEU A 600 17.91 20.53 5.59
C LEU A 600 19.32 19.90 5.58
N PRO A 601 20.41 20.58 5.95
CA PRO A 601 21.74 19.96 5.94
C PRO A 601 21.83 18.74 6.87
N GLY A 602 21.31 18.85 8.09
CA GLY A 602 21.28 17.75 9.04
C GLY A 602 20.35 16.61 8.61
N LEU A 603 19.17 16.95 8.08
CA LEU A 603 18.22 15.99 7.52
C LEU A 603 18.82 15.24 6.32
N ALA A 604 19.41 15.96 5.36
CA ALA A 604 20.03 15.38 4.18
C ALA A 604 21.17 14.42 4.53
N ALA A 605 22.01 14.77 5.50
CA ALA A 605 23.09 13.90 5.98
C ALA A 605 22.54 12.62 6.61
N PHE A 606 21.55 12.75 7.49
CA PHE A 606 20.92 11.64 8.18
C PHE A 606 20.21 10.69 7.21
N TYR A 607 19.39 11.23 6.32
CA TYR A 607 18.65 10.42 5.34
C TYR A 607 19.58 9.77 4.30
N THR A 608 20.70 10.39 3.94
CA THR A 608 21.73 9.76 3.09
C THR A 608 22.32 8.52 3.75
N ASP A 609 22.66 8.62 5.04
CA ASP A 609 23.15 7.46 5.80
C ASP A 609 22.06 6.36 5.92
N LEU A 610 20.79 6.73 6.12
CA LEU A 610 19.68 5.77 6.11
C LEU A 610 19.50 5.10 4.76
N VAL A 611 19.63 5.83 3.64
CA VAL A 611 19.59 5.23 2.28
C VAL A 611 20.73 4.25 2.11
N HIS A 612 21.95 4.59 2.55
CA HIS A 612 23.08 3.65 2.48
C HIS A 612 22.81 2.37 3.28
N VAL A 613 22.29 2.51 4.51
CA VAL A 613 21.88 1.37 5.35
C VAL A 613 20.83 0.52 4.64
N GLN A 614 19.79 1.13 4.09
CA GLN A 614 18.68 0.40 3.45
C GLN A 614 19.12 -0.25 2.13
N SER A 615 19.94 0.43 1.32
CA SER A 615 20.49 -0.11 0.08
C SER A 615 21.36 -1.35 0.34
N ALA A 616 22.21 -1.29 1.35
CA ALA A 616 23.04 -2.43 1.74
C ALA A 616 22.22 -3.64 2.24
N ARG A 617 21.14 -3.38 3.00
CA ARG A 617 20.21 -4.43 3.45
C ARG A 617 19.47 -5.06 2.29
N ALA A 618 18.96 -4.24 1.37
CA ALA A 618 18.32 -4.72 0.15
C ALA A 618 19.27 -5.59 -0.69
N ALA A 619 20.50 -5.12 -0.89
CA ALA A 619 21.53 -5.85 -1.61
C ALA A 619 21.84 -7.21 -0.96
N ALA A 620 21.93 -7.26 0.37
CA ALA A 620 22.18 -8.50 1.10
C ALA A 620 21.03 -9.53 0.95
N GLU A 621 19.76 -9.07 1.04
CA GLU A 621 18.60 -9.97 0.85
C GLU A 621 18.50 -10.45 -0.60
N VAL A 622 18.72 -9.58 -1.58
CA VAL A 622 18.75 -9.94 -3.01
C VAL A 622 19.86 -10.98 -3.27
N ALA A 623 21.05 -10.71 -2.77
CA ALA A 623 22.20 -11.60 -2.93
C ALA A 623 21.97 -12.99 -2.34
N LYS A 624 21.32 -13.07 -1.18
CA LYS A 624 20.95 -14.34 -0.52
C LYS A 624 19.94 -15.11 -1.36
N VAL A 625 18.83 -14.45 -1.75
CA VAL A 625 17.76 -15.10 -2.52
C VAL A 625 18.25 -15.56 -3.90
N CYS A 626 18.99 -14.70 -4.60
CA CYS A 626 19.54 -15.06 -5.92
C CYS A 626 20.51 -16.25 -5.83
N ALA A 627 21.37 -16.28 -4.82
CA ALA A 627 22.28 -17.40 -4.60
C ALA A 627 21.54 -18.71 -4.29
N GLU A 628 20.50 -18.64 -3.45
CA GLU A 628 19.66 -19.80 -3.14
C GLU A 628 18.98 -20.36 -4.41
N LEU A 629 18.43 -19.49 -5.25
CA LEU A 629 17.73 -19.90 -6.47
C LEU A 629 18.68 -20.40 -7.57
N VAL A 630 19.85 -19.82 -7.72
CA VAL A 630 20.82 -20.19 -8.76
C VAL A 630 21.59 -21.45 -8.36
N TYR A 631 22.24 -21.45 -7.21
CA TYR A 631 23.05 -22.60 -6.75
C TYR A 631 22.19 -23.76 -6.24
N GLY A 632 21.05 -23.49 -5.64
CA GLY A 632 20.16 -24.51 -5.08
C GLY A 632 19.56 -25.45 -6.13
N TYR A 633 19.47 -25.02 -7.38
CA TYR A 633 19.02 -25.85 -8.51
C TYR A 633 20.17 -26.33 -9.43
N ALA A 634 21.38 -25.84 -9.24
CA ALA A 634 22.54 -26.29 -10.01
C ALA A 634 23.01 -27.67 -9.54
N SER A 635 23.39 -28.56 -10.47
CA SER A 635 24.04 -29.78 -10.10
C SER A 635 25.52 -29.53 -9.74
N GLN A 636 26.13 -30.40 -8.94
CA GLN A 636 27.57 -30.29 -8.66
C GLN A 636 28.45 -30.38 -9.94
N ALA A 637 27.93 -31.03 -10.98
CA ALA A 637 28.60 -31.11 -12.28
C ALA A 637 28.58 -29.76 -13.05
N ASP A 638 27.60 -28.89 -12.76
CA ASP A 638 27.45 -27.59 -13.42
C ASP A 638 28.27 -26.48 -12.72
N SER A 639 28.92 -26.77 -11.60
CA SER A 639 29.66 -25.79 -10.79
C SER A 639 30.76 -25.03 -11.54
N ALA A 640 31.22 -25.55 -12.68
CA ALA A 640 32.21 -24.95 -13.56
C ALA A 640 31.60 -24.31 -14.82
N SER A 641 30.25 -24.15 -14.90
CA SER A 641 29.60 -23.54 -16.06
C SER A 641 29.91 -22.05 -16.17
N GLN A 642 29.93 -21.53 -17.39
CA GLN A 642 30.12 -20.10 -17.63
C GLN A 642 29.04 -19.22 -16.93
N ALA A 643 27.81 -19.69 -16.92
CA ALA A 643 26.71 -18.95 -16.24
C ALA A 643 26.96 -18.81 -14.74
N LEU A 644 27.43 -19.82 -14.04
CA LEU A 644 27.76 -19.74 -12.61
C LEU A 644 29.00 -18.85 -12.36
N ALA A 645 29.94 -18.80 -13.30
CA ALA A 645 31.09 -17.90 -13.22
C ALA A 645 30.62 -16.41 -13.36
N GLU A 646 29.71 -16.14 -14.27
CA GLU A 646 29.10 -14.80 -14.43
C GLU A 646 28.32 -14.39 -13.17
N PHE A 647 27.49 -15.26 -12.64
CA PHE A 647 26.79 -15.04 -11.38
C PHE A 647 27.75 -14.72 -10.23
N THR A 648 28.84 -15.48 -10.11
CA THR A 648 29.85 -15.27 -9.07
C THR A 648 30.52 -13.90 -9.21
N ALA A 649 30.81 -13.47 -10.45
CA ALA A 649 31.39 -12.16 -10.72
C ALA A 649 30.43 -11.01 -10.34
N LEU A 650 29.16 -11.12 -10.72
CA LEU A 650 28.11 -10.14 -10.35
C LEU A 650 27.94 -10.08 -8.82
N ARG A 651 27.93 -11.23 -8.17
CA ARG A 651 27.84 -11.32 -6.72
C ARG A 651 29.04 -10.65 -6.02
N ALA A 652 30.26 -10.89 -6.53
CA ALA A 652 31.46 -10.26 -5.99
C ALA A 652 31.44 -8.73 -6.16
N SER A 653 30.93 -8.23 -7.29
CA SER A 653 30.74 -6.81 -7.53
C SER A 653 29.74 -6.19 -6.53
N LEU A 654 28.61 -6.87 -6.28
CA LEU A 654 27.65 -6.44 -5.27
C LEU A 654 28.27 -6.41 -3.87
N ASP A 655 28.97 -7.47 -3.46
CA ASP A 655 29.58 -7.58 -2.14
C ASP A 655 30.64 -6.47 -1.94
N ALA A 656 31.39 -6.08 -2.97
CA ALA A 656 32.34 -4.97 -2.93
C ALA A 656 31.65 -3.61 -2.70
N CYS A 657 30.42 -3.43 -3.23
CA CYS A 657 29.64 -2.21 -3.03
C CYS A 657 29.03 -2.06 -1.62
N LEU A 658 29.10 -3.08 -0.78
CA LEU A 658 28.72 -2.96 0.65
C LEU A 658 29.75 -2.22 1.50
N ALA A 659 30.89 -1.84 0.91
CA ALA A 659 31.93 -1.10 1.60
C ALA A 659 31.38 0.22 2.18
N GLY A 660 31.63 0.46 3.47
CA GLY A 660 31.14 1.66 4.17
C GLY A 660 29.75 1.59 4.78
N ALA A 661 28.92 0.59 4.41
CA ALA A 661 27.54 0.47 4.91
C ALA A 661 27.46 0.38 6.44
N ARG A 662 28.40 -0.32 7.08
CA ARG A 662 28.47 -0.39 8.54
C ARG A 662 28.81 0.96 9.15
N LEU A 663 29.74 1.70 8.53
CA LEU A 663 30.10 3.05 8.98
C LEU A 663 28.93 4.03 8.85
N ALA A 664 28.14 3.94 7.78
CA ALA A 664 26.90 4.73 7.64
C ALA A 664 25.91 4.41 8.76
N LYS A 665 25.74 3.14 9.10
CA LYS A 665 24.88 2.70 10.19
C LYS A 665 25.38 3.20 11.55
N ASP A 666 26.68 3.19 11.80
CA ASP A 666 27.29 3.74 13.02
C ASP A 666 27.05 5.26 13.12
N ARG A 667 27.17 6.01 12.00
CA ARG A 667 26.85 7.45 11.97
C ARG A 667 25.38 7.70 12.25
N THR A 668 24.47 6.91 11.67
CA THR A 668 23.04 6.97 11.97
C THR A 668 22.78 6.76 13.47
N GLY A 669 23.38 5.73 14.06
CA GLY A 669 23.30 5.47 15.49
C GLY A 669 23.82 6.64 16.35
N ALA A 670 24.93 7.24 15.95
CA ALA A 670 25.48 8.41 16.63
C ALA A 670 24.55 9.64 16.53
N HIS A 671 23.90 9.87 15.38
CA HIS A 671 22.89 10.92 15.23
C HIS A 671 21.69 10.67 16.15
N LEU A 672 21.16 9.45 16.18
CA LEU A 672 20.04 9.07 17.03
C LEU A 672 20.34 9.25 18.53
N ALA A 673 21.57 9.02 18.94
CA ALA A 673 21.99 9.25 20.32
C ALA A 673 22.00 10.73 20.72
N GLN A 674 22.13 11.65 19.77
CA GLN A 674 22.21 13.08 19.99
C GLN A 674 20.91 13.83 19.71
N VAL A 675 19.94 13.21 19.05
CA VAL A 675 18.69 13.85 18.67
C VAL A 675 17.88 14.25 19.91
N MET A 676 17.36 15.47 19.90
CA MET A 676 16.42 15.94 20.91
C MET A 676 15.01 15.47 20.59
N ILE A 677 14.26 15.07 21.61
CA ILE A 677 12.85 14.70 21.48
C ILE A 677 12.03 15.92 21.88
N PRO A 678 11.10 16.39 21.04
CA PRO A 678 10.15 17.42 21.42
C PRO A 678 9.42 17.05 22.72
N GLU A 679 9.18 18.03 23.58
CA GLU A 679 8.49 17.81 24.87
C GLU A 679 7.02 17.40 24.68
N ALA A 680 6.39 17.88 23.60
CA ALA A 680 5.03 17.53 23.28
C ALA A 680 4.94 16.07 22.80
N LEU A 681 4.07 15.32 23.46
CA LEU A 681 3.70 13.98 23.00
C LEU A 681 2.66 14.09 21.89
N ASP A 682 2.80 13.26 20.88
CA ASP A 682 1.84 13.20 19.78
C ASP A 682 0.47 12.70 20.25
N TYR A 683 0.40 11.97 21.36
CA TYR A 683 -0.85 11.45 21.94
C TYR A 683 -0.65 11.10 23.41
N PRO A 684 -1.73 10.96 24.19
CA PRO A 684 -1.67 10.60 25.60
C PRO A 684 -0.94 9.27 25.82
N ILE A 685 -0.14 9.22 26.87
CA ILE A 685 0.53 8.01 27.35
C ILE A 685 -0.17 7.56 28.61
#